data_0a6409fed6011dbb48168d2b53755a49
#
_entry.id   0a6409fed6011dbb48168d2b53755a49
#
_cell.length_a   1.000
_cell.length_b   1.000
_cell.length_c   1.000
_cell.angle_alpha   90.00
_cell.angle_beta   90.00
_cell.angle_gamma   90.00
#
_symmetry.space_group_name_H-M   'P 1'
#
loop_
_entity.id
_entity.type
_entity.pdbx_description
1 polymer ?
#
loop_
_entity_poly.entity_id
_entity_poly.type
_entity_poly.pdbx_seq_one_letter_code
_entity_poly.pdbx_strand_id
1 'polypeptide(L)'
;IKYPYVRGVLLDMFREAKARLGDPVDAWAAVVEDPEKACAYKSQRGRGGMVRVSWEEAMEIVASAYVHTIKQYGPDRIAGFSVIPAMSMISYGAGARFHELIGGTMLSFYDWYADLPPASPQVFGDQTDVPEAGDWFNSQYLIMWGTNLPLTRTPDAHFMAEARYHGQKVVVVSPDFADNTKFADDWLRVQPGTDGALAQAMGHVILKEFHVGKREPMFLDYMKRYTDGPFLVEVGEVGEGAHEGIVPTTLVPGKFLTAAKMPEGTTERTENNEFRPLVIEADGTVKDPGGTLADRFGEEGAGHWNLNLDGVEPVMSIMDTDEWEAVEIALPRFDLPAASGQASVGGGYVKRGVPARRVNGRLVTTVYDIMLAHYAVEREGLPGQWPTDYMDASTPGTPAWQEEFTSVPAGAAIKIGREFAQNAVETEGRSMILMGAGTNHYYHSDQMYRTFLALTEMCGTQGRNGGGWAHYVGQEKVRPIMGWGSFTFALDWARPPRQMISTGWYYMTTDQWRYDGAPASAMANPIKSSHLDGKQLVDTLVESVQRGWMPCYPTFSKGSTQLGREAAEAGMAPAQYVSQELREGRLQFAIEDPDAHHNVPKILANWRTNLLGSSAKGTEFFLRHMLGTGNEVNAEELEEGNRPASVNWREAHPGKLDLMWVADFRNTSTTLHSDVVLPAATWYEKHDLSSTDMHPFMHCFDEAVNPPWEARTDFEVFQTLARLVGRMAPGHLDTQTDVVAVPLGHDSPDAMTMASGVVPEQTWTPGKTMPKLVPIERDYTQVGYKFDRMGPLLPKAGLASKGVAYNVQEAYEQLGDLNGRAPMDGNAGEGMPLCDTAIKAANMALRFSGTTNGSLAVQGFRTLEKRVGNEMAFLAEGDEEKKITYQDTVLQPRSVITSPEWSGSEHGGRRYSAFVQNVECRKPWHTLTGRPQFYVDHDWMMDMGEALPIFRPPLDLAHIYGERPVGDHRPGQPGQAEVAVRYLTIHNKW
;
A
#
# COMPACT_ATOMS: atom_id res chain seq x y z
N ILE A 1 20.24 -25.76 -3.70
CA ILE A 1 20.52 -26.30 -2.36
C ILE A 1 20.01 -27.74 -2.34
N LYS A 2 20.83 -28.67 -1.81
CA LYS A 2 20.50 -30.11 -1.85
C LYS A 2 20.05 -30.68 -0.50
N TYR A 3 20.58 -30.13 0.57
CA TYR A 3 20.45 -30.63 1.94
C TYR A 3 20.20 -29.50 2.93
N PRO A 4 19.62 -29.77 4.11
CA PRO A 4 19.60 -28.80 5.20
C PRO A 4 21.00 -28.48 5.72
N TYR A 5 21.21 -27.20 6.07
CA TYR A 5 22.47 -26.73 6.63
C TYR A 5 22.19 -25.84 7.86
N VAL A 6 23.08 -25.93 8.82
CA VAL A 6 23.12 -25.07 10.01
C VAL A 6 24.52 -24.45 10.12
N ARG A 7 24.62 -23.22 10.58
CA ARG A 7 25.90 -22.57 10.86
C ARG A 7 26.67 -23.34 11.93
N GLY A 8 27.91 -23.77 11.61
CA GLY A 8 28.68 -24.72 12.44
C GLY A 8 28.84 -24.24 13.89
N VAL A 9 29.22 -22.95 14.10
CA VAL A 9 29.38 -22.40 15.44
C VAL A 9 28.08 -22.47 16.26
N LEU A 10 26.95 -22.14 15.67
CA LEU A 10 25.63 -22.27 16.32
C LEU A 10 25.30 -23.72 16.62
N LEU A 11 25.55 -24.61 15.66
CA LEU A 11 25.27 -26.04 15.76
C LEU A 11 26.03 -26.69 16.92
N ASP A 12 27.32 -26.39 17.04
CA ASP A 12 28.18 -26.96 18.11
C ASP A 12 27.73 -26.48 19.48
N MET A 13 27.43 -25.18 19.64
CA MET A 13 26.87 -24.61 20.88
C MET A 13 25.53 -25.22 21.26
N PHE A 14 24.63 -25.40 20.28
CA PHE A 14 23.31 -25.97 20.51
C PHE A 14 23.42 -27.43 20.92
N ARG A 15 24.26 -28.24 20.27
CA ARG A 15 24.51 -29.65 20.57
C ARG A 15 25.11 -29.82 21.98
N GLU A 16 26.06 -28.99 22.34
CA GLU A 16 26.66 -28.97 23.68
C GLU A 16 25.62 -28.66 24.75
N ALA A 17 24.84 -27.60 24.54
CA ALA A 17 23.78 -27.20 25.46
C ALA A 17 22.71 -28.28 25.59
N LYS A 18 22.26 -28.87 24.49
CA LYS A 18 21.26 -29.94 24.46
C LYS A 18 21.76 -31.21 25.16
N ALA A 19 23.01 -31.60 24.94
CA ALA A 19 23.60 -32.76 25.64
C ALA A 19 23.64 -32.57 27.17
N ARG A 20 23.76 -31.32 27.61
CA ARG A 20 23.79 -30.99 29.06
C ARG A 20 22.39 -30.82 29.65
N LEU A 21 21.45 -30.20 28.97
CA LEU A 21 20.14 -29.78 29.48
C LEU A 21 19.04 -30.79 29.14
N GLY A 22 19.17 -31.54 28.06
CA GLY A 22 18.20 -32.52 27.60
C GLY A 22 17.05 -31.93 26.77
N ASP A 23 16.56 -30.73 27.14
CA ASP A 23 15.47 -30.04 26.46
C ASP A 23 16.01 -29.10 25.37
N PRO A 24 15.46 -29.16 24.13
CA PRO A 24 15.96 -28.32 23.03
C PRO A 24 15.60 -26.83 23.17
N VAL A 25 14.51 -26.49 23.83
CA VAL A 25 14.12 -25.08 24.06
C VAL A 25 15.05 -24.44 25.10
N ASP A 26 15.37 -25.16 26.18
CA ASP A 26 16.33 -24.72 27.20
C ASP A 26 17.75 -24.65 26.60
N ALA A 27 18.10 -25.56 25.68
CA ALA A 27 19.38 -25.54 24.98
C ALA A 27 19.52 -24.29 24.10
N TRP A 28 18.46 -23.92 23.37
CA TRP A 28 18.44 -22.69 22.59
C TRP A 28 18.58 -21.45 23.50
N ALA A 29 17.82 -21.40 24.60
CA ALA A 29 17.91 -20.32 25.60
C ALA A 29 19.35 -20.13 26.09
N ALA A 30 20.04 -21.24 26.45
CA ALA A 30 21.43 -21.21 26.93
C ALA A 30 22.45 -20.69 25.89
N VAL A 31 22.08 -20.65 24.61
CA VAL A 31 22.92 -20.07 23.55
C VAL A 31 22.63 -18.58 23.37
N VAL A 32 21.35 -18.22 23.26
CA VAL A 32 20.98 -16.84 22.85
C VAL A 32 20.94 -15.83 24.00
N GLU A 33 20.73 -16.30 25.24
CA GLU A 33 20.74 -15.43 26.43
C GLU A 33 22.16 -15.16 26.94
N ASP A 34 23.16 -15.89 26.44
CA ASP A 34 24.59 -15.65 26.72
C ASP A 34 25.13 -14.68 25.67
N PRO A 35 25.46 -13.42 26.02
CA PRO A 35 25.91 -12.42 25.07
C PRO A 35 27.18 -12.79 24.31
N GLU A 36 28.10 -13.54 24.90
CA GLU A 36 29.35 -13.97 24.25
C GLU A 36 29.05 -15.02 23.18
N LYS A 37 28.21 -16.01 23.48
CA LYS A 37 27.79 -17.02 22.51
C LYS A 37 26.94 -16.42 21.41
N ALA A 38 25.99 -15.55 21.74
CA ALA A 38 25.19 -14.85 20.77
C ALA A 38 26.04 -14.03 19.77
N CYS A 39 27.01 -13.28 20.29
CA CYS A 39 27.96 -12.55 19.46
C CYS A 39 28.82 -13.48 18.60
N ALA A 40 29.29 -14.61 19.16
CA ALA A 40 30.17 -15.54 18.48
C ALA A 40 29.52 -16.12 17.19
N TYR A 41 28.25 -16.61 17.23
CA TYR A 41 27.64 -17.15 16.02
C TYR A 41 27.12 -16.06 15.07
N LYS A 42 26.58 -14.95 15.60
CA LYS A 42 26.04 -13.83 14.77
C LYS A 42 27.17 -13.22 13.91
N SER A 43 28.37 -13.02 14.47
CA SER A 43 29.52 -12.49 13.75
C SER A 43 30.03 -13.40 12.61
N GLN A 44 29.61 -14.66 12.55
CA GLN A 44 29.97 -15.59 11.48
C GLN A 44 28.98 -15.56 10.31
N ARG A 45 27.87 -14.84 10.41
CA ARG A 45 26.91 -14.68 9.30
C ARG A 45 27.61 -14.07 8.09
N GLY A 46 27.40 -14.66 6.91
CA GLY A 46 28.05 -14.25 5.67
C GLY A 46 29.47 -14.82 5.45
N ARG A 47 30.08 -15.46 6.46
CA ARG A 47 31.47 -15.96 6.38
C ARG A 47 31.61 -17.45 6.05
N GLY A 48 30.51 -18.10 5.68
CA GLY A 48 30.49 -19.55 5.40
C GLY A 48 30.38 -20.38 6.67
N GLY A 49 31.01 -21.58 6.68
CA GLY A 49 31.01 -22.49 7.83
C GLY A 49 29.69 -23.22 8.03
N MET A 50 28.87 -23.38 6.99
CA MET A 50 27.64 -24.16 7.04
C MET A 50 27.91 -25.65 7.07
N VAL A 51 27.25 -26.37 7.96
CA VAL A 51 27.38 -27.81 8.17
C VAL A 51 26.09 -28.49 7.75
N ARG A 52 26.20 -29.56 6.96
CA ARG A 52 25.05 -30.40 6.60
C ARG A 52 24.52 -31.12 7.85
N VAL A 53 23.19 -31.07 8.03
CA VAL A 53 22.50 -31.77 9.12
C VAL A 53 21.30 -32.54 8.57
N SER A 54 20.58 -33.30 9.43
CA SER A 54 19.30 -33.87 9.05
C SER A 54 18.19 -32.82 9.10
N TRP A 55 17.06 -33.08 8.45
CA TRP A 55 15.85 -32.25 8.56
C TRP A 55 15.36 -32.13 10.00
N GLU A 56 15.40 -33.23 10.74
CA GLU A 56 14.97 -33.28 12.13
C GLU A 56 15.80 -32.32 12.99
N GLU A 57 17.13 -32.34 12.84
CA GLU A 57 18.01 -31.47 13.63
C GLU A 57 17.86 -30.00 13.25
N ALA A 58 17.80 -29.68 11.96
CA ALA A 58 17.57 -28.31 11.50
C ALA A 58 16.25 -27.75 12.02
N MET A 59 15.17 -28.53 11.88
CA MET A 59 13.84 -28.10 12.28
C MET A 59 13.67 -28.07 13.80
N GLU A 60 14.38 -28.89 14.54
CA GLU A 60 14.40 -28.83 16.01
C GLU A 60 15.02 -27.52 16.50
N ILE A 61 16.12 -27.06 15.91
CA ILE A 61 16.74 -25.75 16.23
C ILE A 61 15.75 -24.60 15.93
N VAL A 62 15.14 -24.62 14.74
CA VAL A 62 14.16 -23.60 14.36
C VAL A 62 12.95 -23.59 15.32
N ALA A 63 12.34 -24.75 15.58
CA ALA A 63 11.17 -24.84 16.46
C ALA A 63 11.49 -24.40 17.90
N SER A 64 12.67 -24.78 18.42
CA SER A 64 13.13 -24.37 19.75
C SER A 64 13.27 -22.87 19.87
N ALA A 65 13.81 -22.20 18.83
CA ALA A 65 13.91 -20.75 18.77
C ALA A 65 12.52 -20.07 18.80
N TYR A 66 11.54 -20.62 18.08
CA TYR A 66 10.17 -20.09 18.06
C TYR A 66 9.52 -20.22 19.45
N VAL A 67 9.57 -21.40 20.07
CA VAL A 67 8.98 -21.62 21.40
C VAL A 67 9.63 -20.73 22.46
N HIS A 68 10.96 -20.61 22.44
CA HIS A 68 11.69 -19.72 23.35
C HIS A 68 11.29 -18.25 23.15
N THR A 69 11.25 -17.78 21.89
CA THR A 69 10.92 -16.39 21.61
C THR A 69 9.48 -16.04 22.04
N ILE A 70 8.52 -16.93 21.79
CA ILE A 70 7.14 -16.74 22.26
C ILE A 70 7.09 -16.66 23.78
N LYS A 71 7.78 -17.57 24.46
CA LYS A 71 7.84 -17.64 25.94
C LYS A 71 8.44 -16.40 26.56
N GLN A 72 9.57 -15.94 26.01
CA GLN A 72 10.39 -14.88 26.59
C GLN A 72 9.96 -13.48 26.20
N TYR A 73 9.59 -13.26 24.94
CA TYR A 73 9.36 -11.93 24.38
C TYR A 73 7.95 -11.72 23.84
N GLY A 74 7.23 -12.78 23.52
CA GLY A 74 5.94 -12.76 22.85
C GLY A 74 6.04 -13.05 21.34
N PRO A 75 4.92 -13.50 20.74
CA PRO A 75 4.90 -13.92 19.35
C PRO A 75 5.10 -12.76 18.36
N ASP A 76 4.78 -11.54 18.75
CA ASP A 76 4.95 -10.31 17.95
C ASP A 76 6.42 -9.92 17.71
N ARG A 77 7.39 -10.64 18.29
CA ARG A 77 8.83 -10.54 17.99
C ARG A 77 9.29 -11.57 16.96
N ILE A 78 8.37 -12.23 16.26
CA ILE A 78 8.65 -13.19 15.20
C ILE A 78 8.08 -12.63 13.90
N ALA A 79 8.91 -12.59 12.85
CA ALA A 79 8.51 -12.10 11.55
C ALA A 79 8.75 -13.14 10.45
N GLY A 80 7.82 -13.19 9.48
CA GLY A 80 7.95 -13.97 8.26
C GLY A 80 7.96 -13.06 7.02
N PHE A 81 8.77 -13.37 6.04
CA PHE A 81 8.86 -12.65 4.79
C PHE A 81 8.93 -13.57 3.58
N SER A 82 8.13 -13.29 2.56
CA SER A 82 8.13 -13.94 1.26
C SER A 82 7.74 -12.96 0.17
N VAL A 83 8.18 -13.24 -1.06
CA VAL A 83 7.89 -12.37 -2.22
C VAL A 83 6.59 -12.75 -2.89
N ILE A 84 6.09 -11.84 -3.70
CA ILE A 84 4.88 -11.87 -4.55
C ILE A 84 3.96 -13.08 -4.33
N PRO A 85 2.87 -12.93 -3.59
CA PRO A 85 1.96 -14.04 -3.30
C PRO A 85 1.27 -14.59 -4.56
N ALA A 86 1.05 -13.75 -5.57
CA ALA A 86 0.33 -14.12 -6.79
C ALA A 86 0.93 -15.32 -7.55
N MET A 87 2.25 -15.43 -7.57
CA MET A 87 2.95 -16.43 -8.40
C MET A 87 3.17 -17.77 -7.72
N SER A 88 2.80 -17.96 -6.49
CA SER A 88 2.81 -19.21 -5.73
C SER A 88 1.99 -18.99 -4.48
N MET A 89 0.67 -18.94 -4.64
CA MET A 89 -0.27 -18.50 -3.62
C MET A 89 -0.27 -19.40 -2.39
N ILE A 90 -0.13 -20.72 -2.60
CA ILE A 90 -0.18 -21.69 -1.49
C ILE A 90 1.17 -21.81 -0.78
N SER A 91 2.28 -21.75 -1.51
CA SER A 91 3.61 -21.69 -0.88
C SER A 91 3.81 -20.42 -0.03
N TYR A 92 3.33 -19.28 -0.51
CA TYR A 92 3.28 -18.06 0.31
C TYR A 92 2.36 -18.27 1.53
N GLY A 93 1.15 -18.77 1.26
CA GLY A 93 0.10 -18.92 2.24
C GLY A 93 0.45 -19.89 3.36
N ALA A 94 1.19 -20.96 3.09
CA ALA A 94 1.62 -21.92 4.12
C ALA A 94 2.48 -21.26 5.21
N GLY A 95 3.50 -20.49 4.79
CA GLY A 95 4.35 -19.77 5.74
C GLY A 95 3.59 -18.69 6.51
N ALA A 96 2.76 -17.93 5.83
CA ALA A 96 1.94 -16.91 6.45
C ALA A 96 0.95 -17.53 7.46
N ARG A 97 0.23 -18.61 7.09
CA ARG A 97 -0.68 -19.34 7.98
C ARG A 97 0.00 -19.79 9.26
N PHE A 98 1.21 -20.36 9.16
CA PHE A 98 1.96 -20.76 10.34
C PHE A 98 2.24 -19.56 11.26
N HIS A 99 2.77 -18.45 10.71
CA HIS A 99 3.09 -17.27 11.51
C HIS A 99 1.84 -16.68 12.20
N GLU A 100 0.74 -16.58 11.48
CA GLU A 100 -0.51 -16.05 12.03
C GLU A 100 -1.13 -16.97 13.10
N LEU A 101 -1.03 -18.29 12.94
CA LEU A 101 -1.49 -19.24 13.96
C LEU A 101 -0.74 -19.11 15.29
N ILE A 102 0.55 -18.83 15.23
CA ILE A 102 1.36 -18.60 16.44
C ILE A 102 1.29 -17.15 16.96
N GLY A 103 0.73 -16.22 16.17
CA GLY A 103 0.69 -14.80 16.49
C GLY A 103 1.92 -14.01 16.05
N GLY A 104 2.74 -14.58 15.15
CA GLY A 104 3.84 -13.87 14.49
C GLY A 104 3.35 -12.81 13.51
N THR A 105 4.28 -12.04 12.97
CA THR A 105 4.02 -10.94 12.04
C THR A 105 4.35 -11.36 10.61
N MET A 106 3.43 -11.12 9.67
CA MET A 106 3.72 -11.22 8.24
C MET A 106 4.11 -9.86 7.69
N LEU A 107 5.30 -9.78 7.11
CA LEU A 107 5.78 -8.58 6.43
C LEU A 107 5.24 -8.53 5.01
N SER A 108 4.82 -7.36 4.58
CA SER A 108 4.34 -7.16 3.22
C SER A 108 5.51 -7.05 2.23
N PHE A 109 5.48 -7.89 1.20
CA PHE A 109 6.38 -7.76 0.07
C PHE A 109 6.25 -6.41 -0.64
N TYR A 110 5.03 -5.97 -0.86
CA TYR A 110 4.75 -4.75 -1.62
C TYR A 110 5.30 -3.51 -0.95
N ASP A 111 5.18 -3.42 0.37
CA ASP A 111 5.72 -2.30 1.13
C ASP A 111 7.24 -2.34 1.19
N TRP A 112 7.81 -3.54 1.34
CA TRP A 112 9.26 -3.71 1.38
C TRP A 112 9.95 -3.23 0.11
N TYR A 113 9.37 -3.55 -1.05
CA TYR A 113 9.90 -3.16 -2.36
C TYR A 113 9.35 -1.81 -2.86
N ALA A 114 8.37 -1.23 -2.18
CA ALA A 114 7.62 -0.06 -2.63
C ALA A 114 6.96 -0.28 -4.01
N ASP A 115 6.44 -1.48 -4.24
CA ASP A 115 5.83 -1.89 -5.52
C ASP A 115 4.35 -1.52 -5.62
N LEU A 116 3.68 -1.13 -4.52
CA LEU A 116 2.31 -0.67 -4.58
C LEU A 116 2.21 0.72 -5.22
N PRO A 117 1.15 1.00 -5.98
CA PRO A 117 0.88 2.34 -6.49
C PRO A 117 0.56 3.29 -5.32
N PRO A 118 1.46 4.21 -4.99
CA PRO A 118 1.38 4.93 -3.71
C PRO A 118 0.20 5.90 -3.62
N ALA A 119 -0.27 6.44 -4.75
CA ALA A 119 -1.38 7.38 -4.78
C ALA A 119 -2.75 6.72 -4.88
N SER A 120 -2.83 5.43 -5.18
CA SER A 120 -4.13 4.77 -5.36
C SER A 120 -5.03 4.88 -4.11
N PRO A 121 -4.56 4.62 -2.89
CA PRO A 121 -5.37 4.84 -1.69
C PRO A 121 -5.74 6.32 -1.48
N GLN A 122 -4.90 7.25 -1.87
CA GLN A 122 -5.17 8.68 -1.73
C GLN A 122 -6.26 9.16 -2.69
N VAL A 123 -6.27 8.63 -3.92
CA VAL A 123 -7.22 9.05 -4.96
C VAL A 123 -8.52 8.25 -4.89
N PHE A 124 -8.44 6.92 -4.72
CA PHE A 124 -9.59 6.01 -4.79
C PHE A 124 -10.04 5.48 -3.43
N GLY A 125 -9.29 5.74 -2.36
CA GLY A 125 -9.57 5.20 -1.02
C GLY A 125 -9.30 3.70 -0.90
N ASP A 126 -8.68 3.08 -1.90
CA ASP A 126 -8.40 1.63 -1.95
C ASP A 126 -7.22 1.34 -2.88
N GLN A 127 -6.63 0.16 -2.74
CA GLN A 127 -5.76 -0.38 -3.78
C GLN A 127 -6.57 -0.67 -5.04
N THR A 128 -5.95 -0.43 -6.18
CA THR A 128 -6.72 -0.30 -7.39
C THR A 128 -7.11 -1.60 -8.05
N ASP A 129 -8.20 -1.48 -8.77
CA ASP A 129 -8.57 -2.27 -9.91
C ASP A 129 -7.97 -1.63 -11.16
N VAL A 130 -7.29 -2.40 -12.00
CA VAL A 130 -6.60 -1.89 -13.17
C VAL A 130 -7.03 -2.63 -14.44
N PRO A 131 -6.97 -1.98 -15.63
CA PRO A 131 -7.16 -2.67 -16.89
C PRO A 131 -6.22 -3.85 -17.03
N GLU A 132 -6.74 -4.98 -17.49
CA GLU A 132 -5.90 -6.13 -17.80
C GLU A 132 -5.05 -5.90 -19.07
N ALA A 133 -4.01 -6.73 -19.28
CA ALA A 133 -3.13 -6.60 -20.43
C ALA A 133 -3.86 -6.68 -21.77
N GLY A 134 -4.87 -7.51 -21.89
CA GLY A 134 -5.66 -7.60 -23.11
C GLY A 134 -6.48 -6.35 -23.42
N ASP A 135 -6.80 -5.52 -22.42
CA ASP A 135 -7.51 -4.25 -22.64
C ASP A 135 -6.64 -3.18 -23.30
N TRP A 136 -5.31 -3.34 -23.28
CA TRP A 136 -4.41 -2.46 -24.05
C TRP A 136 -4.71 -2.52 -25.55
N PHE A 137 -5.23 -3.63 -26.04
CA PHE A 137 -5.67 -3.81 -27.41
C PHE A 137 -6.82 -2.88 -27.81
N ASN A 138 -7.65 -2.51 -26.86
CA ASN A 138 -8.76 -1.59 -27.05
C ASN A 138 -8.35 -0.12 -26.96
N SER A 139 -7.18 0.17 -26.38
CA SER A 139 -6.65 1.53 -26.28
C SER A 139 -6.25 2.06 -27.67
N GLN A 140 -6.61 3.30 -27.97
CA GLN A 140 -6.22 3.99 -29.21
C GLN A 140 -5.00 4.90 -28.98
N TYR A 141 -4.78 5.35 -27.75
CA TYR A 141 -3.64 6.17 -27.35
C TYR A 141 -3.06 5.63 -26.04
N LEU A 142 -1.87 5.06 -26.10
CA LEU A 142 -1.21 4.42 -24.97
C LEU A 142 0.07 5.17 -24.58
N ILE A 143 0.11 5.70 -23.36
CA ILE A 143 1.34 6.24 -22.78
C ILE A 143 1.97 5.17 -21.89
N MET A 144 3.16 4.68 -22.22
CA MET A 144 3.97 3.87 -21.33
C MET A 144 4.85 4.77 -20.49
N TRP A 145 4.57 4.85 -19.19
CA TRP A 145 5.27 5.76 -18.30
C TRP A 145 6.06 4.99 -17.24
N GLY A 146 7.38 5.13 -17.23
CA GLY A 146 8.26 4.49 -16.27
C GLY A 146 8.19 2.96 -16.27
N THR A 147 7.94 2.34 -17.44
CA THR A 147 7.87 0.90 -17.61
C THR A 147 8.63 0.43 -18.85
N ASN A 148 9.39 -0.65 -18.72
CA ASN A 148 10.03 -1.32 -19.85
C ASN A 148 9.29 -2.64 -20.14
N LEU A 149 8.07 -2.52 -20.63
CA LEU A 149 7.11 -3.62 -20.80
C LEU A 149 7.68 -4.81 -21.59
N PRO A 150 8.36 -4.64 -22.74
CA PRO A 150 8.88 -5.77 -23.51
C PRO A 150 9.89 -6.62 -22.77
N LEU A 151 10.56 -6.07 -21.76
CA LEU A 151 11.50 -6.80 -20.90
C LEU A 151 10.81 -7.37 -19.64
N THR A 152 10.02 -6.56 -18.95
CA THR A 152 9.44 -6.92 -17.65
C THR A 152 8.11 -7.66 -17.76
N ARG A 153 7.46 -7.59 -18.93
CA ARG A 153 6.18 -8.23 -19.26
C ARG A 153 6.22 -8.84 -20.66
N THR A 154 7.28 -9.56 -20.98
CA THR A 154 7.52 -10.15 -22.31
C THR A 154 6.31 -10.92 -22.86
N PRO A 155 5.58 -11.75 -22.08
CA PRO A 155 4.38 -12.43 -22.58
C PRO A 155 3.25 -11.50 -23.01
N ASP A 156 3.15 -10.30 -22.43
CA ASP A 156 2.08 -9.34 -22.70
C ASP A 156 2.43 -8.35 -23.81
N ALA A 157 3.70 -8.28 -24.19
CA ALA A 157 4.18 -7.32 -25.21
C ALA A 157 3.49 -7.46 -26.56
N HIS A 158 2.98 -8.65 -26.90
CA HIS A 158 2.26 -8.87 -28.14
C HIS A 158 0.96 -8.04 -28.24
N PHE A 159 0.23 -7.84 -27.15
CA PHE A 159 -0.99 -7.01 -27.16
C PHE A 159 -0.71 -5.60 -27.65
N MET A 160 0.35 -4.99 -27.14
CA MET A 160 0.79 -3.67 -27.57
C MET A 160 1.29 -3.67 -29.02
N ALA A 161 2.11 -4.66 -29.38
CA ALA A 161 2.65 -4.75 -30.74
C ALA A 161 1.55 -4.93 -31.79
N GLU A 162 0.55 -5.76 -31.49
CA GLU A 162 -0.59 -6.02 -32.38
C GLU A 162 -1.55 -4.81 -32.45
N ALA A 163 -1.81 -4.12 -31.33
CA ALA A 163 -2.67 -2.96 -31.28
C ALA A 163 -2.22 -1.84 -32.24
N ARG A 164 -0.91 -1.69 -32.42
CA ARG A 164 -0.33 -0.73 -33.39
C ARG A 164 -0.75 -1.02 -34.84
N TYR A 165 -0.92 -2.28 -35.23
CA TYR A 165 -1.46 -2.64 -36.55
C TYR A 165 -2.91 -2.22 -36.73
N HIS A 166 -3.62 -1.95 -35.62
CA HIS A 166 -4.97 -1.41 -35.60
C HIS A 166 -5.04 0.10 -35.37
N GLY A 167 -3.89 0.80 -35.47
CA GLY A 167 -3.81 2.26 -35.42
C GLY A 167 -3.56 2.86 -34.03
N GLN A 168 -3.27 2.04 -33.02
CA GLN A 168 -2.91 2.55 -31.70
C GLN A 168 -1.64 3.40 -31.79
N LYS A 169 -1.68 4.60 -31.24
CA LYS A 169 -0.50 5.44 -31.01
C LYS A 169 0.12 5.10 -29.65
N VAL A 170 1.45 4.96 -29.63
CA VAL A 170 2.22 4.66 -28.43
C VAL A 170 3.21 5.78 -28.14
N VAL A 171 3.13 6.30 -26.92
CA VAL A 171 4.10 7.27 -26.38
C VAL A 171 4.87 6.59 -25.25
N VAL A 172 6.19 6.75 -25.23
CA VAL A 172 7.05 6.26 -24.15
C VAL A 172 7.65 7.44 -23.41
N VAL A 173 7.45 7.45 -22.07
CA VAL A 173 8.09 8.40 -21.16
C VAL A 173 9.07 7.61 -20.30
N SER A 174 10.36 7.76 -20.58
CA SER A 174 11.43 7.07 -19.84
C SER A 174 12.75 7.83 -19.96
N PRO A 175 13.63 7.74 -18.92
CA PRO A 175 14.91 8.45 -18.93
C PRO A 175 15.92 7.86 -19.92
N ASP A 176 15.78 6.59 -20.29
CA ASP A 176 16.70 5.86 -21.16
C ASP A 176 16.01 5.32 -22.42
N PHE A 177 16.81 5.01 -23.43
CA PHE A 177 16.35 4.38 -24.67
C PHE A 177 16.23 2.86 -24.46
N ALA A 178 15.20 2.45 -23.74
CA ALA A 178 14.94 1.05 -23.38
C ALA A 178 14.21 0.27 -24.49
N ASP A 179 13.91 -1.02 -24.24
CA ASP A 179 13.27 -1.90 -25.24
C ASP A 179 11.86 -1.42 -25.67
N ASN A 180 11.14 -0.74 -24.80
CA ASN A 180 9.81 -0.18 -25.10
C ASN A 180 9.84 0.92 -26.17
N THR A 181 10.96 1.63 -26.32
CA THR A 181 11.10 2.68 -27.32
C THR A 181 11.03 2.17 -28.76
N LYS A 182 11.30 0.88 -29.00
CA LYS A 182 11.12 0.23 -30.33
C LYS A 182 9.68 0.30 -30.83
N PHE A 183 8.73 0.42 -29.93
CA PHE A 183 7.30 0.43 -30.21
C PHE A 183 6.71 1.85 -30.17
N ALA A 184 7.51 2.85 -29.79
CA ALA A 184 7.04 4.22 -29.62
C ALA A 184 6.90 4.97 -30.96
N ASP A 185 5.84 5.74 -31.05
CA ASP A 185 5.69 6.80 -32.07
C ASP A 185 6.38 8.08 -31.61
N ASP A 186 6.35 8.34 -30.29
CA ASP A 186 7.05 9.41 -29.62
C ASP A 186 7.78 8.90 -28.37
N TRP A 187 9.02 9.34 -28.15
CA TRP A 187 9.78 9.09 -26.93
C TRP A 187 10.11 10.40 -26.24
N LEU A 188 9.65 10.54 -25.00
CA LEU A 188 9.93 11.68 -24.14
C LEU A 188 11.00 11.29 -23.13
N ARG A 189 12.20 11.84 -23.27
CA ARG A 189 13.34 11.60 -22.38
C ARG A 189 13.21 12.46 -21.13
N VAL A 190 12.50 11.97 -20.13
CA VAL A 190 12.30 12.68 -18.88
C VAL A 190 13.50 12.53 -17.95
N GLN A 191 13.90 13.59 -17.25
CA GLN A 191 14.84 13.48 -16.14
C GLN A 191 14.25 12.65 -14.99
N PRO A 192 14.99 11.68 -14.42
CA PRO A 192 14.48 10.83 -13.36
C PRO A 192 13.92 11.61 -12.17
N GLY A 193 12.70 11.26 -11.75
CA GLY A 193 12.04 11.87 -10.59
C GLY A 193 11.36 13.22 -10.88
N THR A 194 11.31 13.68 -12.12
CA THR A 194 10.66 14.94 -12.49
C THR A 194 9.36 14.77 -13.28
N ASP A 195 8.92 13.54 -13.42
CA ASP A 195 7.75 13.12 -14.20
C ASP A 195 6.47 13.87 -13.83
N GLY A 196 6.30 14.24 -12.57
CA GLY A 196 5.15 15.02 -12.11
C GLY A 196 5.06 16.40 -12.74
N ALA A 197 6.19 17.04 -13.07
CA ALA A 197 6.18 18.33 -13.78
C ALA A 197 5.64 18.20 -15.20
N LEU A 198 6.04 17.14 -15.92
CA LEU A 198 5.52 16.84 -17.27
C LEU A 198 4.01 16.60 -17.22
N ALA A 199 3.53 15.77 -16.28
CA ALA A 199 2.10 15.49 -16.13
C ALA A 199 1.31 16.76 -15.76
N GLN A 200 1.85 17.61 -14.89
CA GLN A 200 1.21 18.88 -14.52
C GLN A 200 1.10 19.80 -15.73
N ALA A 201 2.13 19.89 -16.56
CA ALA A 201 2.08 20.69 -17.79
C ALA A 201 1.10 20.12 -18.84
N MET A 202 1.00 18.80 -18.97
CA MET A 202 -0.05 18.17 -19.78
C MET A 202 -1.44 18.52 -19.26
N GLY A 203 -1.66 18.48 -17.94
CA GLY A 203 -2.90 18.87 -17.29
C GLY A 203 -3.26 20.35 -17.55
N HIS A 204 -2.27 21.26 -17.55
CA HIS A 204 -2.47 22.65 -17.92
C HIS A 204 -3.04 22.76 -19.34
N VAL A 205 -2.47 22.05 -20.32
CA VAL A 205 -2.95 22.05 -21.71
C VAL A 205 -4.38 21.51 -21.80
N ILE A 206 -4.66 20.39 -21.14
CA ILE A 206 -5.98 19.76 -21.13
C ILE A 206 -7.05 20.68 -20.53
N LEU A 207 -6.79 21.22 -19.36
CA LEU A 207 -7.73 22.12 -18.66
C LEU A 207 -7.94 23.41 -19.47
N LYS A 208 -6.89 24.00 -20.04
CA LYS A 208 -6.98 25.24 -20.81
C LYS A 208 -7.76 25.05 -22.12
N GLU A 209 -7.44 24.00 -22.90
CA GLU A 209 -8.02 23.81 -24.21
C GLU A 209 -9.38 23.11 -24.19
N PHE A 210 -9.55 22.08 -23.37
CA PHE A 210 -10.73 21.24 -23.40
C PHE A 210 -11.77 21.63 -22.32
N HIS A 211 -11.34 21.99 -21.12
CA HIS A 211 -12.27 22.37 -20.06
C HIS A 211 -12.72 23.82 -20.15
N VAL A 212 -11.79 24.79 -20.28
CA VAL A 212 -12.12 26.20 -20.33
C VAL A 212 -12.43 26.64 -21.78
N GLY A 213 -11.56 26.29 -22.74
CA GLY A 213 -11.69 26.71 -24.12
C GLY A 213 -12.87 26.07 -24.85
N LYS A 214 -12.94 24.76 -24.91
CA LYS A 214 -14.01 24.02 -25.59
C LYS A 214 -15.23 23.72 -24.72
N ARG A 215 -15.06 23.73 -23.39
CA ARG A 215 -16.05 23.21 -22.42
C ARG A 215 -16.56 21.83 -22.84
N GLU A 216 -15.62 20.88 -23.07
CA GLU A 216 -15.93 19.55 -23.59
C GLU A 216 -16.94 18.84 -22.71
N PRO A 217 -18.15 18.56 -23.21
CA PRO A 217 -19.23 18.03 -22.39
C PRO A 217 -18.89 16.67 -21.77
N MET A 218 -18.22 15.78 -22.51
CA MET A 218 -17.84 14.46 -22.03
C MET A 218 -16.97 14.56 -20.77
N PHE A 219 -16.01 15.46 -20.74
CA PHE A 219 -15.11 15.65 -19.58
C PHE A 219 -15.84 16.27 -18.39
N LEU A 220 -16.61 17.32 -18.65
CA LEU A 220 -17.36 18.01 -17.60
C LEU A 220 -18.44 17.11 -16.95
N ASP A 221 -19.18 16.36 -17.75
CA ASP A 221 -20.21 15.44 -17.25
C ASP A 221 -19.60 14.26 -16.47
N TYR A 222 -18.45 13.74 -16.92
CA TYR A 222 -17.71 12.74 -16.18
C TYR A 222 -17.26 13.29 -14.81
N MET A 223 -16.60 14.46 -14.82
CA MET A 223 -16.08 15.06 -13.58
C MET A 223 -17.18 15.42 -12.59
N LYS A 224 -18.32 15.95 -13.04
CA LYS A 224 -19.46 16.28 -12.17
C LYS A 224 -19.96 15.07 -11.37
N ARG A 225 -19.96 13.90 -11.97
CA ARG A 225 -20.51 12.70 -11.34
C ARG A 225 -19.46 11.89 -10.59
N TYR A 226 -18.30 11.72 -11.23
CA TYR A 226 -17.31 10.71 -10.82
C TYR A 226 -16.07 11.28 -10.15
N THR A 227 -15.95 12.58 -9.94
CA THR A 227 -14.83 13.19 -9.23
C THR A 227 -15.29 14.15 -8.12
N ASP A 228 -14.36 14.55 -7.28
CA ASP A 228 -14.60 15.57 -6.26
C ASP A 228 -14.61 17.02 -6.82
N GLY A 229 -14.43 17.19 -8.13
CA GLY A 229 -14.37 18.51 -8.80
C GLY A 229 -15.46 19.51 -8.39
N PRO A 230 -16.76 19.15 -8.32
CA PRO A 230 -17.83 20.09 -7.98
C PRO A 230 -18.00 20.38 -6.48
N PHE A 231 -17.26 19.68 -5.60
CA PHE A 231 -17.43 19.85 -4.15
C PHE A 231 -16.86 21.17 -3.64
N LEU A 232 -17.52 21.72 -2.61
CA LEU A 232 -17.18 23.00 -2.03
C LEU A 232 -16.06 22.88 -1.00
N VAL A 233 -15.04 23.73 -1.15
CA VAL A 233 -13.91 23.89 -0.23
C VAL A 233 -14.00 25.26 0.41
N GLU A 234 -13.86 25.34 1.74
CA GLU A 234 -13.78 26.60 2.46
C GLU A 234 -12.48 27.34 2.12
N VAL A 235 -12.54 28.64 1.98
CA VAL A 235 -11.38 29.50 1.80
C VAL A 235 -11.23 30.36 3.05
N GLY A 236 -10.07 30.29 3.68
CA GLY A 236 -9.81 30.95 4.95
C GLY A 236 -8.46 31.66 5.00
N GLU A 237 -8.29 32.52 5.99
CA GLU A 237 -7.03 33.21 6.25
C GLU A 237 -5.99 32.22 6.84
N VAL A 238 -4.71 32.43 6.49
CA VAL A 238 -3.59 31.63 7.07
C VAL A 238 -3.54 31.82 8.58
N GLY A 239 -3.76 33.05 9.06
CA GLY A 239 -3.76 33.36 10.50
C GLY A 239 -2.36 33.48 11.12
N GLU A 240 -2.28 33.24 12.43
CA GLU A 240 -1.06 33.40 13.23
C GLU A 240 0.08 32.46 12.83
N GLY A 241 -0.22 31.34 12.14
CA GLY A 241 0.78 30.36 11.67
C GLY A 241 1.48 30.74 10.35
N ALA A 242 1.30 31.95 9.83
CA ALA A 242 1.93 32.39 8.59
C ALA A 242 3.46 32.39 8.71
N HIS A 243 4.15 31.84 7.70
CA HIS A 243 5.61 31.93 7.65
C HIS A 243 6.08 33.36 7.40
N GLU A 244 7.36 33.64 7.72
CA GLU A 244 7.96 34.96 7.53
C GLU A 244 7.77 35.45 6.06
N GLY A 245 7.30 36.67 5.92
CA GLY A 245 7.01 37.27 4.61
C GLY A 245 5.60 37.00 4.07
N ILE A 246 4.78 36.21 4.75
CA ILE A 246 3.39 35.96 4.41
C ILE A 246 2.45 36.76 5.33
N VAL A 247 1.54 37.50 4.73
CA VAL A 247 0.56 38.30 5.47
C VAL A 247 -0.49 37.36 6.08
N PRO A 248 -0.79 37.44 7.40
CA PRO A 248 -1.76 36.55 8.06
C PRO A 248 -3.16 36.51 7.41
N THR A 249 -3.59 37.59 6.77
CA THR A 249 -4.85 37.64 6.03
C THR A 249 -4.80 37.05 4.62
N THR A 250 -3.66 36.43 4.23
CA THR A 250 -3.58 35.68 2.97
C THR A 250 -4.57 34.52 2.99
N LEU A 251 -5.38 34.40 1.94
CA LEU A 251 -6.36 33.34 1.82
C LEU A 251 -5.73 32.06 1.27
N VAL A 252 -6.13 30.92 1.83
CA VAL A 252 -5.72 29.58 1.40
C VAL A 252 -6.90 28.63 1.35
N PRO A 253 -6.89 27.57 0.52
CA PRO A 253 -7.87 26.51 0.56
C PRO A 253 -7.83 25.77 1.91
N GLY A 254 -8.99 25.46 2.45
CA GLY A 254 -9.17 24.76 3.72
C GLY A 254 -9.84 23.42 3.56
N LYS A 255 -10.73 23.05 4.48
CA LYS A 255 -11.46 21.78 4.47
C LYS A 255 -12.71 21.86 3.59
N PHE A 256 -13.25 20.69 3.22
CA PHE A 256 -14.56 20.65 2.58
C PHE A 256 -15.65 21.29 3.43
N LEU A 257 -16.58 21.98 2.77
CA LEU A 257 -17.82 22.42 3.41
C LEU A 257 -18.71 21.18 3.60
N THR A 258 -19.03 20.87 4.85
CA THR A 258 -19.85 19.70 5.19
C THR A 258 -21.24 20.13 5.72
N ALA A 259 -22.21 19.20 5.70
CA ALA A 259 -23.56 19.43 6.19
C ALA A 259 -23.59 19.81 7.68
N ALA A 260 -22.62 19.37 8.48
CA ALA A 260 -22.50 19.75 9.89
C ALA A 260 -22.26 21.26 10.11
N LYS A 261 -21.77 21.97 9.09
CA LYS A 261 -21.50 23.42 9.13
C LYS A 261 -22.66 24.28 8.58
N MET A 262 -23.74 23.62 8.18
CA MET A 262 -24.92 24.25 7.58
C MET A 262 -26.10 24.29 8.55
N PRO A 263 -27.09 25.17 8.34
CA PRO A 263 -28.33 25.16 9.09
C PRO A 263 -29.07 23.82 8.99
N GLU A 264 -29.79 23.45 10.04
CA GLU A 264 -30.66 22.28 10.04
C GLU A 264 -31.66 22.35 8.88
N GLY A 265 -31.84 21.23 8.17
CA GLY A 265 -32.73 21.14 7.01
C GLY A 265 -32.06 21.51 5.66
N THR A 266 -30.78 21.83 5.63
CA THR A 266 -30.03 22.02 4.35
C THR A 266 -29.96 20.72 3.55
N THR A 267 -29.88 19.58 4.22
CA THR A 267 -29.88 18.25 3.61
C THR A 267 -31.06 17.44 4.13
N GLU A 268 -31.59 16.53 3.30
CA GLU A 268 -32.68 15.64 3.70
C GLU A 268 -32.20 14.58 4.72
N ARG A 269 -30.94 14.14 4.55
CA ARG A 269 -30.27 13.18 5.44
C ARG A 269 -29.45 13.94 6.47
N THR A 270 -29.56 13.54 7.71
CA THR A 270 -28.91 14.24 8.85
C THR A 270 -27.89 13.38 9.58
N GLU A 271 -27.73 12.12 9.16
CA GLU A 271 -26.76 11.21 9.76
C GLU A 271 -25.34 11.51 9.27
N ASN A 272 -24.38 11.44 10.17
CA ASN A 272 -22.96 11.59 9.87
C ASN A 272 -22.62 12.86 9.10
N ASN A 273 -23.25 13.99 9.44
CA ASN A 273 -23.14 15.25 8.70
C ASN A 273 -21.72 15.81 8.58
N GLU A 274 -20.82 15.48 9.51
CA GLU A 274 -19.40 15.83 9.45
C GLU A 274 -18.66 15.15 8.29
N PHE A 275 -19.18 14.02 7.78
CA PHE A 275 -18.63 13.26 6.65
C PHE A 275 -19.48 13.41 5.38
N ARG A 276 -20.29 14.46 5.30
CA ARG A 276 -21.19 14.78 4.19
C ARG A 276 -20.77 16.08 3.51
N PRO A 277 -19.73 16.07 2.66
CA PRO A 277 -19.35 17.24 1.87
C PRO A 277 -20.43 17.60 0.85
N LEU A 278 -20.54 18.89 0.52
CA LEU A 278 -21.63 19.49 -0.23
C LEU A 278 -21.19 20.04 -1.59
N VAL A 279 -22.14 20.17 -2.50
CA VAL A 279 -22.02 20.83 -3.80
C VAL A 279 -22.98 22.03 -3.90
N ILE A 280 -22.88 22.82 -4.98
CA ILE A 280 -23.78 23.96 -5.22
C ILE A 280 -24.36 23.88 -6.62
N GLU A 281 -25.63 24.31 -6.76
CA GLU A 281 -26.34 24.43 -8.05
C GLU A 281 -26.23 25.86 -8.61
N ALA A 282 -26.62 26.04 -9.88
CA ALA A 282 -26.48 27.32 -10.57
C ALA A 282 -27.23 28.50 -9.90
N ASP A 283 -28.36 28.22 -9.21
CA ASP A 283 -29.11 29.22 -8.45
C ASP A 283 -28.52 29.52 -7.06
N GLY A 284 -27.36 28.95 -6.74
CA GLY A 284 -26.69 29.10 -5.45
C GLY A 284 -27.22 28.20 -4.35
N THR A 285 -28.13 27.26 -4.64
CA THR A 285 -28.62 26.29 -3.65
C THR A 285 -27.55 25.24 -3.35
N VAL A 286 -27.26 25.07 -2.07
CA VAL A 286 -26.30 24.03 -1.62
C VAL A 286 -27.02 22.70 -1.43
N LYS A 287 -26.44 21.64 -1.93
CA LYS A 287 -27.02 20.30 -1.99
C LYS A 287 -26.05 19.21 -1.52
N ASP A 288 -26.63 18.11 -1.05
CA ASP A 288 -25.96 16.83 -0.86
C ASP A 288 -26.07 16.00 -2.15
N PRO A 289 -24.96 15.70 -2.84
CA PRO A 289 -25.01 14.93 -4.11
C PRO A 289 -25.18 13.44 -3.90
N GLY A 290 -25.20 12.95 -2.64
CA GLY A 290 -25.24 11.54 -2.31
C GLY A 290 -23.91 10.79 -2.54
N GLY A 291 -23.84 9.56 -2.03
CA GLY A 291 -22.72 8.65 -2.23
C GLY A 291 -21.46 8.96 -1.40
N THR A 292 -21.51 9.87 -0.48
CA THR A 292 -20.38 10.27 0.37
C THR A 292 -20.11 9.23 1.47
N LEU A 293 -19.04 9.41 2.25
CA LEU A 293 -18.71 8.54 3.38
C LEU A 293 -19.86 8.48 4.40
N ALA A 294 -20.62 9.58 4.57
CA ALA A 294 -21.80 9.59 5.42
C ALA A 294 -22.85 8.56 5.00
N ASP A 295 -23.07 8.36 3.71
CA ASP A 295 -24.04 7.39 3.19
C ASP A 295 -23.55 5.95 3.26
N ARG A 296 -22.22 5.74 3.19
CA ARG A 296 -21.63 4.41 3.29
C ARG A 296 -21.95 3.74 4.61
N PHE A 297 -21.96 4.50 5.69
CA PHE A 297 -22.24 4.04 7.05
C PHE A 297 -23.59 4.54 7.58
N GLY A 298 -24.49 4.97 6.69
CA GLY A 298 -25.86 5.27 6.98
C GLY A 298 -26.71 4.03 7.25
N GLU A 299 -28.03 4.18 7.21
CA GLU A 299 -28.99 3.10 7.45
C GLU A 299 -28.77 1.95 6.46
N GLU A 300 -28.64 0.72 6.98
CA GLU A 300 -28.40 -0.45 6.16
C GLU A 300 -29.62 -0.75 5.28
N GLY A 301 -29.38 -0.95 3.97
CA GLY A 301 -30.42 -1.26 3.00
C GLY A 301 -31.18 -0.06 2.47
N ALA A 302 -30.83 1.17 2.85
CA ALA A 302 -31.49 2.38 2.37
C ALA A 302 -31.28 2.68 0.87
N GLY A 303 -30.26 2.08 0.25
CA GLY A 303 -29.97 2.24 -1.18
C GLY A 303 -29.47 3.62 -1.60
N HIS A 304 -28.86 4.37 -0.68
CA HIS A 304 -28.42 5.74 -0.93
C HIS A 304 -26.92 5.89 -1.18
N TRP A 305 -26.14 4.83 -1.00
CA TRP A 305 -24.71 4.87 -1.27
C TRP A 305 -24.41 4.67 -2.75
N ASN A 306 -24.75 5.70 -3.57
CA ASN A 306 -24.56 5.66 -5.02
C ASN A 306 -24.18 7.04 -5.59
N LEU A 307 -23.82 7.06 -6.87
CA LEU A 307 -23.43 8.26 -7.63
C LEU A 307 -24.54 8.71 -8.61
N ASN A 308 -25.82 8.49 -8.29
CA ASN A 308 -26.94 8.80 -9.18
C ASN A 308 -27.20 10.30 -9.33
N LEU A 309 -26.77 11.12 -8.36
CA LEU A 309 -27.06 12.55 -8.20
C LEU A 309 -28.53 12.87 -7.86
N ASP A 310 -29.49 12.00 -8.15
CA ASP A 310 -30.92 12.06 -7.79
C ASP A 310 -31.59 13.45 -7.99
N GLY A 311 -31.29 14.08 -9.14
CA GLY A 311 -31.82 15.40 -9.52
C GLY A 311 -30.99 16.58 -9.00
N VAL A 312 -29.84 16.34 -8.37
CA VAL A 312 -28.87 17.40 -8.04
C VAL A 312 -28.06 17.72 -9.31
N GLU A 313 -28.00 18.99 -9.66
CA GLU A 313 -27.31 19.52 -10.84
C GLU A 313 -26.12 20.40 -10.41
N PRO A 314 -25.00 19.79 -9.93
CA PRO A 314 -23.87 20.58 -9.42
C PRO A 314 -23.20 21.35 -10.53
N VAL A 315 -22.79 22.61 -10.24
CA VAL A 315 -21.89 23.32 -11.11
C VAL A 315 -20.46 22.86 -10.91
N MET A 316 -19.65 22.89 -11.96
CA MET A 316 -18.21 22.66 -11.86
C MET A 316 -17.49 23.88 -11.27
N SER A 317 -17.87 25.07 -11.70
CA SER A 317 -17.25 26.34 -11.28
C SER A 317 -18.26 27.22 -10.57
N ILE A 318 -17.83 27.94 -9.55
CA ILE A 318 -18.63 29.00 -8.90
C ILE A 318 -18.98 30.12 -9.91
N MET A 319 -18.19 30.32 -10.98
CA MET A 319 -18.53 31.25 -12.04
C MET A 319 -19.84 30.91 -12.78
N ASP A 320 -20.27 29.65 -12.74
CA ASP A 320 -21.53 29.19 -13.36
C ASP A 320 -22.74 29.41 -12.44
N THR A 321 -22.56 30.01 -11.24
CA THR A 321 -23.66 30.43 -10.35
C THR A 321 -24.10 31.86 -10.64
N ASP A 322 -25.27 32.22 -10.13
CA ASP A 322 -25.88 33.56 -10.31
C ASP A 322 -25.10 34.70 -9.62
N GLU A 323 -24.29 34.41 -8.61
CA GLU A 323 -23.56 35.38 -7.81
C GLU A 323 -22.20 34.82 -7.35
N TRP A 324 -21.12 35.56 -7.63
CA TRP A 324 -19.77 35.20 -7.18
C TRP A 324 -18.88 36.43 -7.04
N GLU A 325 -17.79 36.29 -6.27
CA GLU A 325 -16.73 37.27 -6.11
C GLU A 325 -15.38 36.68 -6.48
N ALA A 326 -14.48 37.48 -7.05
CA ALA A 326 -13.11 37.07 -7.32
C ALA A 326 -12.25 37.23 -6.06
N VAL A 327 -11.61 36.16 -5.62
CA VAL A 327 -10.70 36.18 -4.48
C VAL A 327 -9.35 35.62 -4.87
N GLU A 328 -8.27 36.19 -4.32
CA GLU A 328 -6.92 35.70 -4.54
C GLU A 328 -6.51 34.73 -3.43
N ILE A 329 -6.13 33.50 -3.78
CA ILE A 329 -5.63 32.47 -2.86
C ILE A 329 -4.16 32.22 -3.09
N ALA A 330 -3.44 31.86 -2.02
CA ALA A 330 -2.08 31.37 -2.11
C ALA A 330 -2.06 29.85 -2.26
N LEU A 331 -1.29 29.35 -3.21
CA LEU A 331 -1.07 27.94 -3.50
C LEU A 331 0.41 27.63 -3.33
N PRO A 332 0.79 26.51 -2.68
CA PRO A 332 2.19 26.15 -2.48
C PRO A 332 2.86 25.81 -3.82
N ARG A 333 4.19 26.00 -3.86
CA ARG A 333 5.06 25.53 -4.94
C ARG A 333 6.39 25.06 -4.35
N PHE A 334 7.00 24.04 -4.94
CA PHE A 334 8.22 23.42 -4.41
C PHE A 334 9.40 23.44 -5.40
N ASP A 335 9.25 24.10 -6.54
CA ASP A 335 10.22 24.20 -7.62
C ASP A 335 11.23 25.35 -7.44
N LEU A 336 11.08 26.17 -6.40
CA LEU A 336 12.01 27.23 -6.11
C LEU A 336 13.22 26.73 -5.32
N PRO A 337 14.45 27.20 -5.60
CA PRO A 337 15.62 26.85 -4.80
C PRO A 337 15.47 27.33 -3.36
N ALA A 338 16.02 26.56 -2.41
CA ALA A 338 16.09 26.98 -1.01
C ALA A 338 16.85 28.32 -0.88
N ALA A 339 16.35 29.21 -0.01
CA ALA A 339 17.12 30.39 0.35
C ALA A 339 18.43 29.98 1.03
N SER A 340 19.54 30.61 0.66
CA SER A 340 20.85 30.29 1.21
C SER A 340 20.86 30.38 2.74
N GLY A 341 21.16 29.27 3.40
CA GLY A 341 21.23 29.18 4.87
C GLY A 341 20.01 28.61 5.58
N GLN A 342 18.97 28.21 4.85
CA GLN A 342 17.84 27.46 5.40
C GLN A 342 17.91 26.00 4.98
N ALA A 343 17.71 25.09 5.92
CA ALA A 343 17.62 23.64 5.67
C ALA A 343 16.31 23.22 4.99
N SER A 344 15.65 24.11 4.25
CA SER A 344 14.43 23.80 3.51
C SER A 344 14.77 23.46 2.07
N VAL A 345 14.27 22.33 1.59
CA VAL A 345 14.10 22.08 0.16
C VAL A 345 13.27 23.24 -0.38
N GLY A 346 13.72 23.91 -1.44
CA GLY A 346 13.13 25.14 -1.93
C GLY A 346 11.60 25.11 -1.99
N GLY A 347 11.00 26.15 -1.50
CA GLY A 347 9.56 26.28 -1.47
C GLY A 347 9.13 27.72 -1.52
N GLY A 348 7.91 27.94 -1.94
CA GLY A 348 7.27 29.23 -2.02
C GLY A 348 5.80 29.10 -2.27
N TYR A 349 5.21 30.17 -2.71
CA TYR A 349 3.79 30.18 -3.09
C TYR A 349 3.55 31.02 -4.34
N VAL A 350 2.43 30.76 -4.97
CA VAL A 350 1.90 31.58 -6.05
C VAL A 350 0.51 32.06 -5.67
N LYS A 351 0.19 33.31 -5.98
CA LYS A 351 -1.15 33.86 -5.76
C LYS A 351 -1.95 33.85 -7.05
N ARG A 352 -3.12 33.25 -7.01
CA ARG A 352 -4.01 33.13 -8.16
C ARG A 352 -5.46 33.29 -7.74
N GLY A 353 -6.24 33.91 -8.61
CA GLY A 353 -7.66 34.16 -8.40
C GLY A 353 -8.50 32.90 -8.57
N VAL A 354 -9.48 32.76 -7.72
CA VAL A 354 -10.59 31.81 -7.87
C VAL A 354 -11.92 32.55 -7.71
N PRO A 355 -12.98 32.10 -8.39
CA PRO A 355 -14.31 32.58 -8.08
C PRO A 355 -14.74 31.95 -6.75
N ALA A 356 -15.33 32.73 -5.89
CA ALA A 356 -15.80 32.29 -4.60
C ALA A 356 -17.20 32.87 -4.29
N ARG A 357 -17.89 32.22 -3.36
CA ARG A 357 -19.22 32.62 -2.92
C ARG A 357 -19.33 32.47 -1.40
N ARG A 358 -20.19 33.30 -0.78
CA ARG A 358 -20.48 33.15 0.65
C ARG A 358 -21.66 32.23 0.86
N VAL A 359 -21.44 31.14 1.58
CA VAL A 359 -22.44 30.17 1.97
C VAL A 359 -22.49 30.10 3.50
N ASN A 360 -23.62 30.44 4.09
CA ASN A 360 -23.79 30.54 5.54
C ASN A 360 -22.64 31.31 6.23
N GLY A 361 -22.26 32.46 5.62
CA GLY A 361 -21.17 33.33 6.10
C GLY A 361 -19.75 32.85 5.82
N ARG A 362 -19.57 31.66 5.32
CA ARG A 362 -18.27 31.03 4.94
C ARG A 362 -17.96 31.33 3.49
N LEU A 363 -16.73 31.69 3.19
CA LEU A 363 -16.25 31.84 1.82
C LEU A 363 -15.90 30.46 1.27
N VAL A 364 -16.46 30.08 0.13
CA VAL A 364 -16.26 28.76 -0.50
C VAL A 364 -15.96 28.89 -1.98
N THR A 365 -15.24 27.92 -2.51
CA THR A 365 -15.01 27.70 -3.94
C THR A 365 -15.11 26.21 -4.26
N THR A 366 -15.07 25.78 -5.53
CA THR A 366 -15.06 24.37 -5.87
C THR A 366 -13.64 23.82 -5.96
N VAL A 367 -13.48 22.49 -5.79
CA VAL A 367 -12.20 21.82 -6.07
C VAL A 367 -11.74 22.13 -7.51
N TYR A 368 -12.66 22.11 -8.47
CA TYR A 368 -12.35 22.41 -9.88
C TYR A 368 -11.77 23.81 -10.06
N ASP A 369 -12.33 24.82 -9.39
CA ASP A 369 -11.82 26.19 -9.46
C ASP A 369 -10.41 26.32 -8.85
N ILE A 370 -10.14 25.60 -7.74
CA ILE A 370 -8.79 25.52 -7.16
C ILE A 370 -7.84 24.80 -8.11
N MET A 371 -8.27 23.71 -8.77
CA MET A 371 -7.46 23.00 -9.78
C MET A 371 -7.08 23.90 -10.94
N LEU A 372 -8.03 24.64 -11.52
CA LEU A 372 -7.74 25.58 -12.61
C LEU A 372 -6.68 26.62 -12.20
N ALA A 373 -6.80 27.15 -10.97
CA ALA A 373 -5.79 28.07 -10.42
C ALA A 373 -4.44 27.36 -10.21
N HIS A 374 -4.45 26.14 -9.66
CA HIS A 374 -3.23 25.36 -9.42
C HIS A 374 -2.49 25.00 -10.71
N TYR A 375 -3.22 24.59 -11.75
CA TYR A 375 -2.68 24.26 -13.07
C TYR A 375 -2.42 25.49 -13.94
N ALA A 376 -2.46 26.71 -13.38
CA ALA A 376 -2.16 27.98 -14.06
C ALA A 376 -3.10 28.34 -15.23
N VAL A 377 -4.35 27.89 -15.18
CA VAL A 377 -5.35 28.19 -16.23
C VAL A 377 -6.08 29.48 -15.90
N GLU A 378 -5.69 30.55 -16.57
CA GLU A 378 -6.31 31.88 -16.43
C GLU A 378 -7.77 31.90 -16.90
N ARG A 379 -8.62 32.62 -16.19
CA ARG A 379 -10.00 32.92 -16.58
C ARG A 379 -10.27 34.41 -16.44
N GLU A 380 -11.10 34.94 -17.32
CA GLU A 380 -11.44 36.38 -17.35
C GLU A 380 -12.01 36.86 -16.01
N GLY A 381 -11.50 37.99 -15.53
CA GLY A 381 -11.96 38.61 -14.28
C GLY A 381 -11.32 38.10 -13.00
N LEU A 382 -10.43 37.12 -13.07
CA LEU A 382 -9.73 36.61 -11.90
C LEU A 382 -8.34 37.28 -11.75
N PRO A 383 -8.00 37.80 -10.56
CA PRO A 383 -6.68 38.38 -10.27
C PRO A 383 -5.60 37.33 -10.13
N GLY A 384 -4.33 37.73 -10.06
CA GLY A 384 -3.24 36.88 -9.68
C GLY A 384 -2.12 36.77 -10.69
N GLN A 385 -1.24 35.80 -10.48
CA GLN A 385 -0.05 35.53 -11.30
C GLN A 385 -0.39 34.46 -12.36
N TRP A 386 -0.59 34.88 -13.58
CA TRP A 386 -0.96 34.00 -14.69
C TRP A 386 0.15 33.96 -15.75
N PRO A 387 0.32 32.83 -16.45
CA PRO A 387 1.28 32.75 -17.56
C PRO A 387 0.82 33.57 -18.74
N THR A 388 1.77 34.16 -19.46
CA THR A 388 1.49 34.88 -20.71
C THR A 388 1.04 33.93 -21.82
N ASP A 389 1.68 32.76 -21.90
CA ASP A 389 1.37 31.71 -22.87
C ASP A 389 2.01 30.37 -22.40
N TYR A 390 2.00 29.35 -23.24
CA TYR A 390 2.65 28.06 -22.97
C TYR A 390 4.18 28.13 -22.84
N MET A 391 4.79 29.19 -23.37
CA MET A 391 6.25 29.40 -23.38
C MET A 391 6.74 30.25 -22.19
N ASP A 392 5.88 30.56 -21.24
CA ASP A 392 6.25 31.25 -20.01
C ASP A 392 6.88 30.29 -19.02
N ALA A 393 8.20 30.17 -19.01
CA ALA A 393 8.97 29.32 -18.13
C ALA A 393 8.98 29.77 -16.66
N SER A 394 8.58 31.00 -16.35
CA SER A 394 8.60 31.55 -14.99
C SER A 394 7.38 31.12 -14.15
N THR A 395 6.34 30.63 -14.79
CA THR A 395 5.06 30.29 -14.17
C THR A 395 4.91 28.78 -14.00
N PRO A 396 4.82 28.25 -12.76
CA PRO A 396 4.70 26.81 -12.52
C PRO A 396 3.41 26.24 -13.13
N GLY A 397 3.56 25.07 -13.76
CA GLY A 397 2.49 24.34 -14.44
C GLY A 397 2.49 24.52 -15.96
N THR A 398 3.24 25.45 -16.55
CA THR A 398 3.29 25.63 -18.02
C THR A 398 4.20 24.60 -18.71
N PRO A 399 4.00 24.34 -20.01
CA PRO A 399 4.89 23.50 -20.80
C PRO A 399 6.36 23.96 -20.82
N ALA A 400 6.65 25.24 -20.87
CA ALA A 400 8.02 25.74 -20.84
C ALA A 400 8.65 25.64 -19.46
N TRP A 401 7.89 25.85 -18.39
CA TRP A 401 8.36 25.63 -17.01
C TRP A 401 8.82 24.18 -16.79
N GLN A 402 8.04 23.19 -17.23
CA GLN A 402 8.41 21.80 -17.04
C GLN A 402 9.67 21.39 -17.79
N GLU A 403 9.94 22.01 -18.96
CA GLU A 403 11.15 21.72 -19.77
C GLU A 403 12.43 21.94 -18.98
N GLU A 404 12.45 22.93 -18.08
CA GLU A 404 13.62 23.22 -17.24
C GLU A 404 13.95 22.08 -16.24
N PHE A 405 12.95 21.36 -15.78
CA PHE A 405 13.13 20.24 -14.85
C PHE A 405 13.28 18.90 -15.56
N THR A 406 12.47 18.66 -16.56
CA THR A 406 12.33 17.36 -17.20
C THR A 406 13.25 17.17 -18.40
N SER A 407 13.72 18.24 -19.00
CA SER A 407 14.39 18.26 -20.31
C SER A 407 13.50 17.79 -21.48
N VAL A 408 12.19 17.64 -21.28
CA VAL A 408 11.23 17.34 -22.34
C VAL A 408 10.80 18.65 -22.98
N PRO A 409 10.98 18.82 -24.31
CA PRO A 409 10.63 20.07 -24.96
C PRO A 409 9.18 20.50 -24.75
N ALA A 410 8.94 21.78 -24.48
CA ALA A 410 7.59 22.32 -24.24
C ALA A 410 6.59 21.92 -25.35
N GLY A 411 7.04 22.00 -26.63
CA GLY A 411 6.22 21.57 -27.77
C GLY A 411 5.80 20.09 -27.72
N ALA A 412 6.65 19.20 -27.18
CA ALA A 412 6.32 17.80 -27.02
C ALA A 412 5.28 17.62 -25.91
N ALA A 413 5.42 18.29 -24.76
CA ALA A 413 4.44 18.26 -23.68
C ALA A 413 3.06 18.75 -24.13
N ILE A 414 3.01 19.86 -24.89
CA ILE A 414 1.78 20.39 -25.48
C ILE A 414 1.13 19.36 -26.41
N LYS A 415 1.94 18.77 -27.31
CA LYS A 415 1.47 17.79 -28.28
C LYS A 415 0.82 16.59 -27.58
N ILE A 416 1.54 15.96 -26.66
CA ILE A 416 1.08 14.73 -26.00
C ILE A 416 -0.14 14.99 -25.12
N GLY A 417 -0.18 16.09 -24.36
CA GLY A 417 -1.35 16.46 -23.55
C GLY A 417 -2.60 16.68 -24.42
N ARG A 418 -2.44 17.41 -25.53
CA ARG A 418 -3.53 17.67 -26.49
C ARG A 418 -4.01 16.38 -27.18
N GLU A 419 -3.09 15.54 -27.66
CA GLU A 419 -3.42 14.30 -28.35
C GLU A 419 -4.12 13.30 -27.43
N PHE A 420 -3.67 13.19 -26.17
CA PHE A 420 -4.29 12.32 -25.15
C PHE A 420 -5.75 12.70 -24.92
N ALA A 421 -6.02 13.99 -24.72
CA ALA A 421 -7.37 14.51 -24.53
C ALA A 421 -8.23 14.42 -25.80
N GLN A 422 -7.67 14.80 -26.95
CA GLN A 422 -8.41 14.74 -28.21
C GLN A 422 -8.81 13.30 -28.56
N ASN A 423 -7.90 12.33 -28.39
CA ASN A 423 -8.21 10.92 -28.57
C ASN A 423 -9.30 10.43 -27.59
N ALA A 424 -9.26 10.89 -26.33
CA ALA A 424 -10.30 10.53 -25.35
C ALA A 424 -11.69 11.01 -25.81
N VAL A 425 -11.80 12.23 -26.38
CA VAL A 425 -13.06 12.74 -26.96
C VAL A 425 -13.49 11.90 -28.15
N GLU A 426 -12.59 11.66 -29.12
CA GLU A 426 -12.91 10.97 -30.37
C GLU A 426 -13.27 9.49 -30.20
N THR A 427 -12.77 8.87 -29.12
CA THR A 427 -12.92 7.43 -28.87
C THR A 427 -13.76 7.12 -27.65
N GLU A 428 -14.43 8.09 -27.06
CA GLU A 428 -15.22 7.96 -25.83
C GLU A 428 -14.43 7.39 -24.64
N GLY A 429 -13.17 7.83 -24.49
CA GLY A 429 -12.34 7.55 -23.33
C GLY A 429 -11.22 6.51 -23.52
N ARG A 430 -10.85 6.12 -24.76
CA ARG A 430 -9.82 5.09 -25.03
C ARG A 430 -8.39 5.63 -25.04
N SER A 431 -8.07 6.49 -24.09
CA SER A 431 -6.71 6.95 -23.79
C SER A 431 -6.24 6.34 -22.48
N MET A 432 -5.09 5.69 -22.48
CA MET A 432 -4.60 4.89 -21.35
C MET A 432 -3.17 5.31 -20.95
N ILE A 433 -2.90 5.32 -19.65
CA ILE A 433 -1.56 5.43 -19.09
C ILE A 433 -1.18 4.07 -18.50
N LEU A 434 -0.16 3.43 -19.07
CA LEU A 434 0.38 2.17 -18.60
C LEU A 434 1.67 2.42 -17.81
N MET A 435 1.73 1.94 -16.58
CA MET A 435 2.82 2.19 -15.64
C MET A 435 3.48 0.92 -15.12
N GLY A 436 4.76 1.05 -14.83
CA GLY A 436 5.55 0.05 -14.13
C GLY A 436 6.16 0.60 -12.84
N ALA A 437 7.03 -0.18 -12.21
CA ALA A 437 7.67 0.19 -10.95
C ALA A 437 8.71 1.32 -11.06
N GLY A 438 9.08 1.75 -12.26
CA GLY A 438 10.16 2.73 -12.46
C GLY A 438 9.93 4.05 -11.73
N THR A 439 8.69 4.53 -11.69
CA THR A 439 8.31 5.75 -11.00
C THR A 439 7.86 5.54 -9.54
N ASN A 440 7.51 4.32 -9.13
CA ASN A 440 7.11 4.02 -7.74
C ASN A 440 8.24 4.29 -6.73
N HIS A 441 9.48 4.09 -7.15
CA HIS A 441 10.63 4.10 -6.26
C HIS A 441 11.26 5.48 -6.10
N TYR A 442 10.74 6.51 -6.74
CA TYR A 442 11.15 7.88 -6.50
C TYR A 442 10.59 8.42 -5.19
N TYR A 443 11.30 9.36 -4.57
CA TYR A 443 10.96 9.83 -3.22
C TYR A 443 9.55 10.44 -3.12
N HIS A 444 9.13 11.24 -4.10
CA HIS A 444 7.80 11.85 -4.18
C HIS A 444 6.87 11.13 -5.17
N SER A 445 6.96 9.80 -5.23
CA SER A 445 6.20 9.00 -6.19
C SER A 445 4.68 9.11 -6.00
N ASP A 446 4.19 9.27 -4.78
CA ASP A 446 2.76 9.48 -4.51
C ASP A 446 2.23 10.75 -5.20
N GLN A 447 2.96 11.86 -5.14
CA GLN A 447 2.57 13.08 -5.84
C GLN A 447 2.65 12.92 -7.37
N MET A 448 3.68 12.25 -7.88
CA MET A 448 3.76 11.94 -9.31
C MET A 448 2.55 11.14 -9.78
N TYR A 449 2.21 10.07 -9.05
CA TYR A 449 1.06 9.24 -9.39
C TYR A 449 -0.26 9.99 -9.32
N ARG A 450 -0.43 10.88 -8.34
CA ARG A 450 -1.61 11.75 -8.28
C ARG A 450 -1.73 12.64 -9.52
N THR A 451 -0.60 13.17 -10.05
CA THR A 451 -0.63 13.95 -11.28
C THR A 451 -1.01 13.10 -12.50
N PHE A 452 -0.57 11.83 -12.56
CA PHE A 452 -0.94 10.92 -13.65
C PHE A 452 -2.42 10.54 -13.61
N LEU A 453 -2.90 10.17 -12.41
CA LEU A 453 -4.31 9.86 -12.19
C LEU A 453 -5.22 11.05 -12.51
N ALA A 454 -4.77 12.27 -12.17
CA ALA A 454 -5.49 13.49 -12.52
C ALA A 454 -5.71 13.63 -14.04
N LEU A 455 -4.75 13.23 -14.88
CA LEU A 455 -4.93 13.25 -16.34
C LEU A 455 -6.05 12.31 -16.80
N THR A 456 -6.13 11.12 -16.23
CA THR A 456 -7.17 10.13 -16.58
C THR A 456 -8.56 10.58 -16.14
N GLU A 457 -8.64 11.20 -14.94
CA GLU A 457 -9.89 11.71 -14.39
C GLU A 457 -10.39 12.96 -15.14
N MET A 458 -9.49 13.91 -15.48
CA MET A 458 -9.83 15.10 -16.28
C MET A 458 -10.38 14.75 -17.66
N CYS A 459 -9.89 13.67 -18.27
CA CYS A 459 -10.29 13.23 -19.60
C CYS A 459 -11.41 12.19 -19.59
N GLY A 460 -11.95 11.82 -18.43
CA GLY A 460 -13.04 10.86 -18.32
C GLY A 460 -12.71 9.47 -18.86
N THR A 461 -11.42 9.06 -18.79
CA THR A 461 -10.96 7.78 -19.34
C THR A 461 -11.02 6.63 -18.36
N GLN A 462 -11.03 6.93 -17.05
CA GLN A 462 -11.05 5.93 -15.99
C GLN A 462 -12.38 5.16 -15.95
N GLY A 463 -12.31 3.83 -15.89
CA GLY A 463 -13.49 2.96 -15.92
C GLY A 463 -14.04 2.69 -17.33
N ARG A 464 -13.29 3.00 -18.38
CA ARG A 464 -13.60 2.74 -19.78
C ARG A 464 -12.70 1.64 -20.34
N ASN A 465 -13.25 0.72 -21.16
CA ASN A 465 -12.44 -0.23 -21.90
C ASN A 465 -11.48 0.49 -22.84
N GLY A 466 -10.20 0.15 -22.80
CA GLY A 466 -9.13 0.80 -23.57
C GLY A 466 -8.69 2.13 -22.99
N GLY A 467 -9.21 2.55 -21.85
CA GLY A 467 -8.86 3.80 -21.18
C GLY A 467 -8.40 3.65 -19.74
N GLY A 468 -8.08 4.77 -19.13
CA GLY A 468 -7.75 4.85 -17.72
C GLY A 468 -6.30 4.54 -17.39
N TRP A 469 -6.06 4.12 -16.17
CA TRP A 469 -4.74 3.90 -15.62
C TRP A 469 -4.48 2.40 -15.40
N ALA A 470 -3.50 1.86 -16.12
CA ALA A 470 -3.07 0.48 -16.05
C ALA A 470 -1.74 0.38 -15.31
N HIS A 471 -1.76 -0.06 -14.06
CA HIS A 471 -0.56 -0.31 -13.28
C HIS A 471 -0.19 -1.79 -13.30
N TYR A 472 1.10 -2.13 -13.28
CA TYR A 472 1.55 -3.53 -13.34
C TYR A 472 1.17 -4.36 -12.09
N VAL A 473 0.89 -3.71 -10.97
CA VAL A 473 0.31 -4.30 -9.77
C VAL A 473 -1.14 -3.84 -9.65
N GLY A 474 -2.07 -4.73 -9.36
CA GLY A 474 -3.46 -4.33 -9.16
C GLY A 474 -4.52 -5.36 -9.57
N GLN A 475 -4.21 -6.65 -9.57
CA GLN A 475 -5.18 -7.71 -9.85
C GLN A 475 -5.76 -8.35 -8.59
N GLU A 476 -5.83 -7.62 -7.51
CA GLU A 476 -6.42 -8.09 -6.27
C GLU A 476 -7.88 -8.53 -6.46
N LYS A 477 -8.60 -7.92 -7.38
CA LYS A 477 -9.97 -8.30 -7.71
C LYS A 477 -10.11 -9.62 -8.44
N VAL A 478 -9.12 -10.01 -9.24
CA VAL A 478 -9.18 -11.24 -10.03
C VAL A 478 -8.60 -12.44 -9.28
N ARG A 479 -7.80 -12.22 -8.25
CA ARG A 479 -7.31 -13.29 -7.38
C ARG A 479 -8.44 -13.85 -6.52
N PRO A 480 -8.40 -15.12 -6.13
CA PRO A 480 -9.33 -15.67 -5.12
C PRO A 480 -8.97 -15.17 -3.70
N ILE A 481 -8.91 -13.85 -3.53
CA ILE A 481 -8.29 -13.19 -2.37
C ILE A 481 -9.02 -13.46 -1.05
N MET A 482 -10.34 -13.61 -1.07
CA MET A 482 -11.11 -13.84 0.15
C MET A 482 -10.80 -15.21 0.75
N GLY A 483 -10.88 -16.27 -0.06
CA GLY A 483 -10.56 -17.62 0.38
C GLY A 483 -9.07 -17.81 0.63
N TRP A 484 -8.23 -17.26 -0.24
CA TRP A 484 -6.79 -17.26 -0.05
C TRP A 484 -6.39 -16.53 1.24
N GLY A 485 -6.92 -15.35 1.49
CA GLY A 485 -6.66 -14.59 2.73
C GLY A 485 -7.16 -15.33 3.97
N SER A 486 -8.29 -16.04 3.86
CA SER A 486 -8.82 -16.85 4.96
C SER A 486 -7.86 -17.99 5.34
N PHE A 487 -7.29 -18.68 4.36
CA PHE A 487 -6.24 -19.69 4.58
C PHE A 487 -4.95 -19.05 5.06
N THR A 488 -4.43 -18.09 4.31
CA THR A 488 -3.09 -17.50 4.44
C THR A 488 -2.92 -16.79 5.78
N PHE A 489 -3.87 -15.96 6.16
CA PHE A 489 -3.81 -15.19 7.41
C PHE A 489 -4.57 -15.87 8.57
N ALA A 490 -4.87 -17.18 8.42
CA ALA A 490 -5.57 -17.97 9.44
C ALA A 490 -6.86 -17.32 9.97
N LEU A 491 -7.57 -16.56 9.12
CA LEU A 491 -8.82 -15.86 9.49
C LEU A 491 -9.98 -16.80 9.76
N ASP A 492 -9.83 -18.05 9.45
CA ASP A 492 -10.69 -19.17 9.81
C ASP A 492 -10.56 -19.56 11.29
N TRP A 493 -9.43 -19.23 11.95
CA TRP A 493 -9.16 -19.51 13.36
C TRP A 493 -9.27 -18.29 14.27
N ALA A 494 -8.67 -17.17 13.88
CA ALA A 494 -8.64 -15.96 14.69
C ALA A 494 -8.64 -14.70 13.80
N ARG A 495 -9.16 -13.59 14.34
CA ARG A 495 -9.17 -12.27 13.71
C ARG A 495 -8.94 -11.22 14.79
N PRO A 496 -8.14 -10.16 14.51
CA PRO A 496 -7.45 -9.82 13.26
C PRO A 496 -6.10 -10.54 13.09
N PRO A 497 -5.54 -10.55 11.86
CA PRO A 497 -4.18 -11.00 11.62
C PRO A 497 -3.16 -9.94 12.08
N ARG A 498 -1.89 -10.33 12.23
CA ARG A 498 -0.78 -9.40 12.49
C ARG A 498 0.04 -9.21 11.21
N GLN A 499 -0.48 -8.37 10.32
CA GLN A 499 0.11 -8.10 9.02
C GLN A 499 0.68 -6.69 8.95
N MET A 500 1.93 -6.56 8.55
CA MET A 500 2.55 -5.29 8.20
C MET A 500 2.14 -4.87 6.79
N ILE A 501 1.70 -3.64 6.63
CA ILE A 501 1.32 -3.05 5.34
C ILE A 501 2.07 -1.73 5.08
N SER A 502 3.24 -1.56 5.72
CA SER A 502 4.11 -0.40 5.51
C SER A 502 5.59 -0.76 5.73
N THR A 503 6.48 0.06 5.19
CA THR A 503 7.93 -0.07 5.36
C THR A 503 8.45 0.45 6.70
N GLY A 504 7.60 1.00 7.55
CA GLY A 504 7.97 1.57 8.85
C GLY A 504 8.75 0.60 9.73
N TRP A 505 8.33 -0.65 9.79
CA TRP A 505 9.06 -1.69 10.52
C TRP A 505 10.50 -1.86 10.02
N TYR A 506 10.68 -1.97 8.70
CA TYR A 506 12.01 -2.11 8.09
C TYR A 506 12.88 -0.89 8.42
N TYR A 507 12.35 0.32 8.19
CA TYR A 507 13.07 1.55 8.45
C TYR A 507 13.56 1.66 9.90
N MET A 508 12.68 1.37 10.86
CA MET A 508 13.01 1.44 12.28
C MET A 508 13.93 0.32 12.75
N THR A 509 13.77 -0.89 12.23
CA THR A 509 14.56 -2.05 12.69
C THR A 509 15.94 -2.15 12.07
N THR A 510 16.13 -1.59 10.86
CA THR A 510 17.45 -1.51 10.23
C THR A 510 18.26 -0.28 10.66
N ASP A 511 17.69 0.58 11.46
CA ASP A 511 18.29 1.81 11.97
C ASP A 511 18.71 2.82 10.89
N GLN A 512 18.15 2.75 9.69
CA GLN A 512 18.47 3.69 8.62
C GLN A 512 18.21 5.16 9.05
N TRP A 513 17.21 5.38 9.88
CA TRP A 513 16.87 6.67 10.47
C TRP A 513 17.98 7.32 11.30
N ARG A 514 18.99 6.53 11.75
CA ARG A 514 20.14 7.05 12.49
C ARG A 514 21.12 7.83 11.59
N TYR A 515 20.97 7.71 10.29
CA TYR A 515 21.86 8.26 9.27
C TYR A 515 21.13 9.23 8.34
N ASP A 516 19.80 9.17 8.30
CA ASP A 516 18.96 9.98 7.42
C ASP A 516 18.32 11.14 8.20
N GLY A 517 19.06 12.19 8.47
CA GLY A 517 18.61 13.36 9.23
C GLY A 517 17.81 14.37 8.41
N ALA A 518 16.77 13.93 7.69
CA ALA A 518 15.92 14.83 6.93
C ALA A 518 14.90 15.55 7.83
N PRO A 519 14.97 16.89 7.97
CA PRO A 519 14.00 17.64 8.76
C PRO A 519 12.62 17.58 8.09
N ALA A 520 11.57 17.31 8.84
CA ALA A 520 10.21 17.25 8.33
C ALA A 520 9.74 18.60 7.74
N SER A 521 10.28 19.71 8.25
CA SER A 521 10.05 21.05 7.70
C SER A 521 10.51 21.23 6.25
N ALA A 522 11.46 20.42 5.78
CA ALA A 522 11.88 20.41 4.37
C ALA A 522 10.77 19.92 3.43
N MET A 523 9.81 19.17 3.97
CA MET A 523 8.65 18.66 3.24
C MET A 523 7.37 19.45 3.54
N ALA A 524 7.42 20.41 4.47
CA ALA A 524 6.26 21.14 4.95
C ALA A 524 5.75 22.17 3.93
N ASN A 525 4.49 22.55 4.10
CA ASN A 525 3.85 23.62 3.34
C ASN A 525 4.62 24.95 3.54
N PRO A 526 5.10 25.59 2.46
CA PRO A 526 5.89 26.82 2.57
C PRO A 526 5.07 28.05 2.97
N ILE A 527 3.75 27.95 3.07
CA ILE A 527 2.86 29.08 3.38
C ILE A 527 2.63 29.18 4.88
N LYS A 528 2.48 28.07 5.57
CA LYS A 528 2.03 28.01 6.96
C LYS A 528 2.86 27.02 7.76
N SER A 529 3.25 27.43 8.96
CA SER A 529 3.87 26.54 9.96
C SER A 529 2.90 25.40 10.33
N SER A 530 3.48 24.25 10.64
CA SER A 530 2.72 23.03 10.87
C SER A 530 3.24 22.27 12.09
N HIS A 531 2.56 21.21 12.45
CA HIS A 531 3.02 20.26 13.46
C HIS A 531 4.33 19.54 13.08
N LEU A 532 4.78 19.70 11.84
CA LEU A 532 6.05 19.15 11.34
C LEU A 532 7.28 19.97 11.75
N ASP A 533 7.06 21.21 12.20
CA ASP A 533 8.17 22.10 12.57
C ASP A 533 8.97 21.53 13.75
N GLY A 534 10.29 21.51 13.59
CA GLY A 534 11.23 20.99 14.58
C GLY A 534 11.32 19.46 14.68
N LYS A 535 10.63 18.73 13.81
CA LYS A 535 10.67 17.26 13.73
C LYS A 535 11.57 16.77 12.59
N GLN A 536 12.06 15.54 12.76
CA GLN A 536 12.61 14.74 11.66
C GLN A 536 11.52 13.90 11.01
N LEU A 537 11.76 13.39 9.79
CA LEU A 537 10.76 12.54 9.10
C LEU A 537 10.42 11.28 9.91
N VAL A 538 11.38 10.71 10.63
CA VAL A 538 11.11 9.54 11.48
C VAL A 538 10.15 9.84 12.63
N ASP A 539 10.09 11.07 13.13
CA ASP A 539 9.14 11.45 14.18
C ASP A 539 7.69 11.34 13.69
N THR A 540 7.45 11.59 12.40
CA THR A 540 6.12 11.41 11.78
C THR A 540 5.74 9.94 11.67
N LEU A 541 6.70 9.03 11.47
CA LEU A 541 6.45 7.58 11.52
C LEU A 541 6.06 7.13 12.92
N VAL A 542 6.78 7.56 13.94
CA VAL A 542 6.45 7.26 15.35
C VAL A 542 5.04 7.74 15.67
N GLU A 543 4.72 8.97 15.32
CA GLU A 543 3.39 9.56 15.54
C GLU A 543 2.29 8.80 14.79
N SER A 544 2.53 8.36 13.56
CA SER A 544 1.58 7.56 12.77
C SER A 544 1.28 6.20 13.42
N VAL A 545 2.28 5.55 14.00
CA VAL A 545 2.10 4.30 14.76
C VAL A 545 1.30 4.54 16.03
N GLN A 546 1.64 5.58 16.80
CA GLN A 546 0.94 5.93 18.04
C GLN A 546 -0.54 6.24 17.80
N ARG A 547 -0.86 6.90 16.69
CA ARG A 547 -2.24 7.22 16.27
C ARG A 547 -3.03 6.03 15.72
N GLY A 548 -2.36 4.90 15.47
CA GLY A 548 -3.00 3.74 14.87
C GLY A 548 -3.22 3.86 13.35
N TRP A 549 -2.53 4.75 12.69
CA TRP A 549 -2.61 4.90 11.22
C TRP A 549 -1.70 3.93 10.48
N MET A 550 -0.61 3.52 11.14
CA MET A 550 0.37 2.61 10.56
C MET A 550 0.62 1.41 11.49
N PRO A 551 0.59 0.17 11.00
CA PRO A 551 0.96 -0.98 11.80
C PRO A 551 2.47 -0.97 12.09
N CYS A 552 2.84 -1.38 13.30
CA CYS A 552 4.22 -1.62 13.68
C CYS A 552 4.28 -2.76 14.69
N TYR A 553 5.08 -3.76 14.43
CA TYR A 553 5.26 -4.92 15.29
C TYR A 553 6.75 -5.19 15.51
N PRO A 554 7.23 -5.25 16.74
CA PRO A 554 6.47 -5.13 18.00
C PRO A 554 5.77 -3.77 18.14
N THR A 555 4.58 -3.76 18.75
CA THR A 555 3.83 -2.50 18.96
C THR A 555 4.23 -1.81 20.27
N PHE A 556 4.35 -2.57 21.36
CA PHE A 556 4.64 -2.03 22.68
C PHE A 556 5.96 -2.54 23.25
N SER A 557 6.48 -1.84 24.25
CA SER A 557 7.71 -2.18 24.98
C SER A 557 7.60 -3.46 25.82
N LYS A 558 6.38 -3.96 26.04
CA LYS A 558 6.11 -5.28 26.65
C LYS A 558 5.59 -6.25 25.58
N GLY A 559 5.88 -7.53 25.75
CA GLY A 559 5.37 -8.59 24.88
C GLY A 559 3.86 -8.66 24.87
N SER A 560 3.25 -8.95 23.71
CA SER A 560 1.80 -8.95 23.54
C SER A 560 1.07 -9.97 24.46
N THR A 561 1.68 -11.11 24.74
CA THR A 561 1.16 -12.12 25.70
C THR A 561 1.42 -11.71 27.15
N GLN A 562 2.50 -10.98 27.44
CA GLN A 562 2.75 -10.42 28.76
C GLN A 562 1.67 -9.39 29.11
N LEU A 563 1.29 -8.51 28.18
CA LEU A 563 0.19 -7.56 28.39
C LEU A 563 -1.14 -8.25 28.68
N GLY A 564 -1.43 -9.35 27.99
CA GLY A 564 -2.63 -10.16 28.25
C GLY A 564 -2.66 -10.76 29.67
N ARG A 565 -1.54 -11.28 30.12
CA ARG A 565 -1.38 -11.85 31.48
C ARG A 565 -1.49 -10.77 32.55
N GLU A 566 -0.77 -9.66 32.41
CA GLU A 566 -0.80 -8.55 33.36
C GLU A 566 -2.21 -7.92 33.47
N ALA A 567 -2.93 -7.80 32.35
CA ALA A 567 -4.32 -7.34 32.37
C ALA A 567 -5.24 -8.27 33.15
N ALA A 568 -5.09 -9.60 32.96
CA ALA A 568 -5.86 -10.60 33.72
C ALA A 568 -5.54 -10.57 35.21
N GLU A 569 -4.28 -10.44 35.59
CA GLU A 569 -3.82 -10.28 36.96
C GLU A 569 -4.39 -9.01 37.62
N ALA A 570 -4.50 -7.93 36.85
CA ALA A 570 -5.12 -6.68 37.31
C ALA A 570 -6.67 -6.73 37.33
N GLY A 571 -7.29 -7.80 36.80
CA GLY A 571 -8.74 -7.92 36.67
C GLY A 571 -9.34 -6.92 35.66
N MET A 572 -8.57 -6.50 34.65
CA MET A 572 -8.95 -5.51 33.67
C MET A 572 -9.07 -6.10 32.27
N ALA A 573 -9.93 -5.51 31.44
CA ALA A 573 -9.89 -5.78 30.01
C ALA A 573 -8.55 -5.31 29.41
N PRO A 574 -7.93 -6.07 28.49
CA PRO A 574 -6.62 -5.72 27.95
C PRO A 574 -6.51 -4.30 27.36
N ALA A 575 -7.55 -3.84 26.67
CA ALA A 575 -7.58 -2.48 26.11
C ALA A 575 -7.55 -1.39 27.20
N GLN A 576 -8.25 -1.61 28.30
CA GLN A 576 -8.24 -0.68 29.44
C GLN A 576 -6.90 -0.67 30.16
N TYR A 577 -6.34 -1.87 30.38
CA TYR A 577 -5.03 -2.04 31.02
C TYR A 577 -3.94 -1.32 30.22
N VAL A 578 -3.81 -1.62 28.92
CA VAL A 578 -2.80 -1.00 28.04
C VAL A 578 -2.94 0.52 28.00
N SER A 579 -4.18 1.03 27.89
CA SER A 579 -4.41 2.49 27.87
C SER A 579 -4.03 3.15 29.19
N GLN A 580 -4.25 2.48 30.30
CA GLN A 580 -3.84 2.97 31.62
C GLN A 580 -2.32 3.00 31.74
N GLU A 581 -1.64 1.91 31.36
CA GLU A 581 -0.18 1.80 31.42
C GLU A 581 0.51 2.87 30.57
N LEU A 582 -0.05 3.17 29.36
CA LEU A 582 0.43 4.25 28.50
C LEU A 582 0.24 5.62 29.15
N ARG A 583 -0.94 5.91 29.72
CA ARG A 583 -1.20 7.20 30.38
C ARG A 583 -0.32 7.43 31.62
N GLU A 584 0.02 6.37 32.33
CA GLU A 584 0.86 6.42 33.52
C GLU A 584 2.35 6.31 33.21
N GLY A 585 2.74 6.21 31.93
CA GLY A 585 4.13 6.14 31.48
C GLY A 585 4.88 4.85 31.85
N ARG A 586 4.16 3.78 32.21
CA ARG A 586 4.73 2.45 32.50
C ARG A 586 4.82 1.55 31.27
N LEU A 587 4.18 1.95 30.19
CA LEU A 587 4.25 1.32 28.87
C LEU A 587 4.56 2.39 27.83
N GLN A 588 5.37 2.02 26.83
CA GLN A 588 5.71 2.86 25.67
C GLN A 588 5.44 2.09 24.38
N PHE A 589 5.29 2.79 23.27
CA PHE A 589 5.34 2.13 21.97
C PHE A 589 6.78 1.68 21.68
N ALA A 590 6.94 0.49 21.13
CA ALA A 590 8.27 -0.07 20.86
C ALA A 590 9.07 0.80 19.87
N ILE A 591 8.40 1.48 18.96
CA ILE A 591 9.01 2.38 17.98
C ILE A 591 9.67 3.62 18.61
N GLU A 592 9.30 4.00 19.83
CA GLU A 592 9.95 5.09 20.57
C GLU A 592 11.33 4.71 21.10
N ASP A 593 11.58 3.40 21.22
CA ASP A 593 12.88 2.85 21.64
C ASP A 593 13.23 1.59 20.83
N PRO A 594 13.50 1.74 19.52
CA PRO A 594 13.72 0.62 18.63
C PRO A 594 15.05 -0.12 18.89
N ASP A 595 15.94 0.44 19.67
CA ASP A 595 17.21 -0.18 20.06
C ASP A 595 17.13 -0.99 21.37
N ALA A 596 16.07 -0.85 22.15
CA ALA A 596 15.91 -1.61 23.37
C ALA A 596 15.81 -3.12 23.07
N HIS A 597 16.58 -3.93 23.78
CA HIS A 597 16.68 -5.38 23.54
C HIS A 597 15.33 -6.10 23.49
N HIS A 598 14.37 -5.66 24.30
CA HIS A 598 13.02 -6.26 24.35
C HIS A 598 12.08 -5.72 23.25
N ASN A 599 12.45 -4.67 22.51
CA ASN A 599 11.65 -4.08 21.44
C ASN A 599 12.03 -4.59 20.03
N VAL A 600 13.16 -5.30 19.92
CA VAL A 600 13.66 -5.73 18.61
C VAL A 600 13.04 -7.07 18.18
N PRO A 601 12.83 -7.27 16.88
CA PRO A 601 12.52 -8.57 16.32
C PRO A 601 13.61 -9.60 16.62
N LYS A 602 13.22 -10.83 16.92
CA LYS A 602 14.13 -11.94 17.31
C LYS A 602 14.32 -12.97 16.22
N ILE A 603 13.25 -13.27 15.47
CA ILE A 603 13.28 -14.27 14.40
C ILE A 603 12.82 -13.63 13.11
N LEU A 604 13.54 -13.89 12.03
CA LEU A 604 13.11 -13.63 10.66
C LEU A 604 13.18 -14.91 9.83
N ALA A 605 12.01 -15.37 9.41
CA ALA A 605 11.84 -16.47 8.47
C ALA A 605 11.75 -15.95 7.04
N ASN A 606 12.53 -16.51 6.14
CA ASN A 606 12.50 -16.17 4.73
C ASN A 606 12.18 -17.41 3.89
N TRP A 607 11.29 -17.30 2.93
CA TRP A 607 11.05 -18.37 1.96
C TRP A 607 10.72 -17.78 0.59
N ARG A 608 11.19 -18.45 -0.47
CA ARG A 608 11.01 -18.00 -1.86
C ARG A 608 11.61 -16.62 -2.16
N THR A 609 12.62 -16.18 -1.41
CA THR A 609 13.15 -14.82 -1.55
C THR A 609 14.66 -14.77 -1.37
N ASN A 610 15.30 -13.89 -2.15
CA ASN A 610 16.65 -13.41 -1.87
C ASN A 610 16.58 -11.98 -1.30
N LEU A 611 16.09 -11.85 -0.05
CA LEU A 611 15.85 -10.57 0.60
C LEU A 611 17.05 -9.62 0.52
N LEU A 612 18.24 -10.08 0.89
CA LEU A 612 19.46 -9.25 0.91
C LEU A 612 20.00 -8.91 -0.48
N GLY A 613 19.83 -9.79 -1.46
CA GLY A 613 20.38 -9.59 -2.80
C GLY A 613 19.43 -8.95 -3.80
N SER A 614 18.11 -9.01 -3.56
CA SER A 614 17.12 -8.45 -4.47
C SER A 614 16.48 -7.15 -3.98
N SER A 615 16.60 -6.84 -2.69
CA SER A 615 16.18 -5.55 -2.14
C SER A 615 17.41 -4.72 -1.80
N ALA A 616 17.74 -3.77 -2.63
CA ALA A 616 18.89 -2.90 -2.39
C ALA A 616 18.67 -1.89 -1.25
N LYS A 617 17.46 -1.81 -0.70
CA LYS A 617 17.11 -0.82 0.31
C LYS A 617 17.64 -1.21 1.69
N GLY A 618 18.53 -0.39 2.22
CA GLY A 618 19.03 -0.53 3.58
C GLY A 618 19.84 -1.81 3.86
N THR A 619 20.41 -2.46 2.83
CA THR A 619 21.18 -3.70 2.97
C THR A 619 22.33 -3.54 3.95
N GLU A 620 23.06 -2.43 3.90
CA GLU A 620 24.16 -2.11 4.82
C GLU A 620 23.69 -2.08 6.28
N PHE A 621 22.61 -1.35 6.54
CA PHE A 621 22.06 -1.23 7.89
C PHE A 621 21.49 -2.57 8.38
N PHE A 622 20.87 -3.33 7.50
CA PHE A 622 20.38 -4.66 7.82
C PHE A 622 21.51 -5.62 8.23
N LEU A 623 22.61 -5.62 7.48
CA LEU A 623 23.79 -6.43 7.80
C LEU A 623 24.39 -6.04 9.16
N ARG A 624 24.52 -4.75 9.42
CA ARG A 624 25.12 -4.23 10.66
C ARG A 624 24.20 -4.43 11.86
N HIS A 625 22.97 -3.96 11.80
CA HIS A 625 22.10 -3.84 12.96
C HIS A 625 21.20 -5.07 13.17
N MET A 626 20.64 -5.63 12.12
CA MET A 626 19.79 -6.82 12.25
C MET A 626 20.60 -8.11 12.39
N LEU A 627 21.67 -8.26 11.60
CA LEU A 627 22.46 -9.48 11.55
C LEU A 627 23.70 -9.47 12.45
N GLY A 628 24.25 -8.30 12.76
CA GLY A 628 25.46 -8.16 13.55
C GLY A 628 26.73 -8.56 12.80
N THR A 629 26.74 -8.41 11.48
CA THR A 629 27.91 -8.69 10.65
C THR A 629 28.80 -7.45 10.54
N GLY A 630 30.11 -7.67 10.46
CA GLY A 630 31.04 -6.58 10.19
C GLY A 630 30.85 -6.04 8.78
N ASN A 631 30.81 -4.72 8.66
CA ASN A 631 30.80 -4.00 7.40
C ASN A 631 31.87 -2.90 7.49
N GLU A 632 32.73 -2.81 6.48
CA GLU A 632 33.80 -1.81 6.44
C GLU A 632 33.33 -0.44 5.96
N VAL A 633 32.17 -0.40 5.27
CA VAL A 633 31.51 0.83 4.83
C VAL A 633 30.39 1.18 5.81
N ASN A 634 30.64 2.10 6.70
CA ASN A 634 29.68 2.54 7.70
C ASN A 634 29.40 4.03 7.53
N ALA A 635 28.12 4.39 7.43
CA ALA A 635 27.70 5.78 7.60
C ALA A 635 27.93 6.25 9.04
N GLU A 636 28.23 7.52 9.23
CA GLU A 636 28.35 8.13 10.55
C GLU A 636 26.95 8.40 11.13
N GLU A 637 26.79 8.21 12.42
CA GLU A 637 25.53 8.53 13.10
C GLU A 637 25.32 10.05 13.17
N LEU A 638 24.05 10.47 13.15
CA LEU A 638 23.66 11.86 13.21
C LEU A 638 24.21 12.58 14.45
N GLU A 639 24.66 13.81 14.25
CA GLU A 639 25.00 14.72 15.33
C GLU A 639 23.77 15.00 16.22
N GLU A 640 24.01 15.38 17.48
CA GLU A 640 22.96 15.57 18.50
C GLU A 640 21.84 16.52 18.04
N GLY A 641 22.18 17.61 17.34
CA GLY A 641 21.19 18.58 16.84
C GLY A 641 20.29 18.11 15.72
N ASN A 642 20.65 17.00 15.07
CA ASN A 642 19.92 16.42 13.93
C ASN A 642 19.18 15.14 14.29
N ARG A 643 19.15 14.76 15.57
CA ARG A 643 18.51 13.51 16.02
C ARG A 643 16.99 13.66 16.11
N PRO A 644 16.23 12.57 15.86
CA PRO A 644 14.79 12.56 16.07
C PRO A 644 14.39 12.92 17.50
N ALA A 645 13.30 13.66 17.66
CA ALA A 645 12.84 14.10 18.97
C ALA A 645 12.03 13.00 19.71
N SER A 646 11.32 12.15 18.96
CA SER A 646 10.38 11.13 19.51
C SER A 646 11.00 9.74 19.66
N VAL A 647 12.29 9.57 19.34
CA VAL A 647 13.00 8.30 19.40
C VAL A 647 14.13 8.35 20.43
N ASN A 648 14.16 7.41 21.34
CA ASN A 648 15.26 7.27 22.30
C ASN A 648 16.54 6.88 21.56
N TRP A 649 17.54 7.76 21.64
CA TRP A 649 18.83 7.55 21.02
C TRP A 649 19.77 6.79 21.94
N ARG A 650 20.29 5.68 21.44
CA ARG A 650 21.37 4.91 22.10
C ARG A 650 22.25 4.26 21.04
N GLU A 651 23.34 3.62 21.46
CA GLU A 651 24.18 2.87 20.52
C GLU A 651 23.38 1.73 19.89
N ALA A 652 23.62 1.51 18.60
CA ALA A 652 22.96 0.45 17.87
C ALA A 652 23.23 -0.92 18.51
N HIS A 653 22.18 -1.74 18.67
CA HIS A 653 22.29 -3.08 19.21
C HIS A 653 22.82 -4.03 18.10
N PRO A 654 24.05 -4.55 18.19
CA PRO A 654 24.61 -5.43 17.16
C PRO A 654 23.86 -6.76 17.12
N GLY A 655 23.36 -7.14 15.92
CA GLY A 655 22.71 -8.45 15.73
C GLY A 655 21.37 -8.59 16.46
N LYS A 656 20.40 -7.73 16.14
CA LYS A 656 19.05 -7.75 16.72
C LYS A 656 18.33 -9.09 16.56
N LEU A 657 18.51 -9.77 15.42
CA LEU A 657 17.92 -11.10 15.16
C LEU A 657 18.70 -12.21 15.88
N ASP A 658 18.00 -13.01 16.66
CA ASP A 658 18.56 -14.22 17.27
C ASP A 658 18.60 -15.37 16.26
N LEU A 659 17.60 -15.47 15.37
CA LEU A 659 17.59 -16.45 14.30
C LEU A 659 17.15 -15.82 12.99
N MET A 660 17.96 -16.03 11.94
CA MET A 660 17.52 -15.85 10.56
C MET A 660 17.61 -17.18 9.85
N TRP A 661 16.49 -17.66 9.28
CA TRP A 661 16.49 -18.90 8.50
C TRP A 661 15.80 -18.71 7.16
N VAL A 662 16.13 -19.57 6.20
CA VAL A 662 15.61 -19.46 4.84
C VAL A 662 15.32 -20.83 4.24
N ALA A 663 14.17 -20.95 3.56
CA ALA A 663 13.87 -22.05 2.64
C ALA A 663 14.04 -21.54 1.21
N ASP A 664 15.04 -22.09 0.49
CA ASP A 664 15.36 -21.67 -0.89
C ASP A 664 15.93 -22.84 -1.67
N PHE A 665 15.83 -22.81 -2.99
CA PHE A 665 16.43 -23.77 -3.89
C PHE A 665 17.81 -23.31 -4.42
N ARG A 666 18.11 -22.01 -4.31
CA ARG A 666 19.37 -21.38 -4.75
C ARG A 666 20.23 -20.95 -3.57
N ASN A 667 21.55 -20.94 -3.81
CA ASN A 667 22.47 -20.29 -2.92
C ASN A 667 22.53 -18.79 -3.26
N THR A 668 22.08 -17.96 -2.33
CA THR A 668 21.89 -16.51 -2.50
C THR A 668 22.60 -15.74 -1.39
N SER A 669 22.64 -14.41 -1.47
CA SER A 669 23.14 -13.57 -0.37
C SER A 669 22.36 -13.82 0.93
N THR A 670 21.07 -14.05 0.84
CA THR A 670 20.23 -14.36 2.02
C THR A 670 20.62 -15.70 2.63
N THR A 671 20.82 -16.75 1.83
CA THR A 671 21.24 -18.06 2.35
C THR A 671 22.63 -18.02 2.98
N LEU A 672 23.56 -17.23 2.43
CA LEU A 672 24.91 -17.07 3.00
C LEU A 672 24.90 -16.42 4.39
N HIS A 673 23.95 -15.54 4.64
CA HIS A 673 23.84 -14.83 5.92
C HIS A 673 22.87 -15.50 6.92
N SER A 674 22.06 -16.47 6.48
CA SER A 674 21.14 -17.21 7.36
C SER A 674 21.88 -18.18 8.30
N ASP A 675 21.29 -18.43 9.46
CA ASP A 675 21.80 -19.39 10.45
C ASP A 675 21.40 -20.83 10.11
N VAL A 676 20.19 -20.99 9.53
CA VAL A 676 19.66 -22.27 9.03
C VAL A 676 19.19 -22.09 7.59
N VAL A 677 19.57 -23.04 6.73
CA VAL A 677 19.21 -23.06 5.31
C VAL A 677 18.55 -24.40 4.98
N LEU A 678 17.33 -24.35 4.47
CA LEU A 678 16.52 -25.52 4.13
C LEU A 678 16.33 -25.61 2.60
N PRO A 679 16.50 -26.80 1.98
CA PRO A 679 16.32 -26.97 0.55
C PRO A 679 14.82 -26.98 0.19
N ALA A 680 14.41 -26.05 -0.70
CA ALA A 680 13.04 -25.92 -1.15
C ALA A 680 12.83 -26.49 -2.57
N ALA A 681 11.64 -27.03 -2.83
CA ALA A 681 11.18 -27.47 -4.13
C ALA A 681 10.90 -26.30 -5.08
N THR A 682 11.16 -26.48 -6.39
CA THR A 682 10.87 -25.50 -7.44
C THR A 682 9.47 -25.70 -8.05
N TRP A 683 9.13 -24.91 -9.08
CA TRP A 683 7.77 -24.88 -9.67
C TRP A 683 7.34 -26.23 -10.30
N TYR A 684 8.26 -27.00 -10.91
CA TYR A 684 7.96 -28.31 -11.51
C TYR A 684 7.92 -29.45 -10.49
N GLU A 685 8.20 -29.15 -9.22
CA GLU A 685 8.40 -30.12 -8.13
C GLU A 685 7.34 -29.99 -7.04
N LYS A 686 6.27 -29.22 -7.28
CA LYS A 686 5.22 -28.94 -6.29
C LYS A 686 3.87 -28.60 -6.91
N HIS A 687 2.82 -28.74 -6.11
CA HIS A 687 1.48 -28.23 -6.43
C HIS A 687 1.30 -26.85 -5.84
N ASP A 688 0.77 -25.88 -6.63
CA ASP A 688 0.49 -24.53 -6.18
C ASP A 688 -0.54 -23.85 -7.06
N LEU A 689 -1.10 -22.74 -6.61
CA LEU A 689 -1.91 -21.82 -7.40
C LEU A 689 -1.09 -20.63 -7.86
N SER A 690 -1.36 -20.17 -9.07
CA SER A 690 -0.78 -18.95 -9.62
C SER A 690 -1.85 -18.08 -10.26
N SER A 691 -1.73 -16.79 -10.07
CA SER A 691 -2.38 -15.77 -10.88
C SER A 691 -1.29 -14.83 -11.38
N THR A 692 -1.30 -14.47 -12.65
CA THR A 692 -0.37 -13.47 -13.17
C THR A 692 -0.96 -12.09 -13.00
N ASP A 693 -0.11 -11.10 -12.84
CA ASP A 693 -0.56 -9.72 -12.83
C ASP A 693 -1.14 -9.34 -14.20
N MET A 694 -2.21 -8.54 -14.21
CA MET A 694 -2.87 -8.02 -15.41
C MET A 694 -3.53 -9.09 -16.31
N HIS A 695 -3.88 -10.26 -15.72
CA HIS A 695 -4.66 -11.30 -16.40
C HIS A 695 -5.79 -11.82 -15.52
N PRO A 696 -7.01 -11.97 -16.06
CA PRO A 696 -8.17 -12.47 -15.33
C PRO A 696 -8.24 -14.00 -15.32
N PHE A 697 -7.10 -14.69 -15.24
CA PHE A 697 -7.06 -16.15 -15.28
C PHE A 697 -6.36 -16.74 -14.06
N MET A 698 -6.91 -17.84 -13.56
CA MET A 698 -6.29 -18.69 -12.55
C MET A 698 -5.51 -19.83 -13.22
N HIS A 699 -4.31 -20.03 -12.76
CA HIS A 699 -3.41 -21.10 -13.19
C HIS A 699 -3.00 -21.97 -12.01
N CYS A 700 -2.41 -23.13 -12.28
CA CYS A 700 -1.68 -23.89 -11.28
C CYS A 700 -0.21 -24.07 -11.68
N PHE A 701 0.60 -24.38 -10.70
CA PHE A 701 1.79 -25.20 -10.88
C PHE A 701 1.40 -26.62 -10.51
N ASP A 702 1.74 -27.59 -11.35
CA ASP A 702 1.48 -28.99 -11.08
C ASP A 702 2.78 -29.78 -11.10
N GLU A 703 2.91 -30.75 -10.20
CA GLU A 703 4.12 -31.52 -10.05
C GLU A 703 4.39 -32.38 -11.31
N ALA A 704 5.48 -32.09 -11.99
CA ALA A 704 5.95 -32.88 -13.15
C ALA A 704 7.04 -33.88 -12.76
N VAL A 705 7.80 -33.60 -11.71
CA VAL A 705 8.86 -34.42 -11.15
C VAL A 705 8.88 -34.28 -9.63
N ASN A 706 9.26 -35.36 -8.91
CA ASN A 706 9.44 -35.27 -7.47
C ASN A 706 10.59 -34.34 -7.11
N PRO A 707 10.51 -33.60 -5.96
CA PRO A 707 11.64 -32.82 -5.48
C PRO A 707 12.92 -33.63 -5.39
N PRO A 708 14.04 -33.15 -5.96
CA PRO A 708 15.30 -33.91 -5.96
C PRO A 708 16.02 -33.82 -4.61
N TRP A 709 16.88 -34.77 -4.33
CA TRP A 709 17.69 -34.90 -3.10
C TRP A 709 16.82 -34.89 -1.85
N GLU A 710 17.05 -33.93 -0.94
CA GLU A 710 16.27 -33.76 0.30
C GLU A 710 15.38 -32.50 0.24
N ALA A 711 15.11 -31.94 -0.95
CA ALA A 711 14.24 -30.78 -1.09
C ALA A 711 12.79 -31.11 -0.67
N ARG A 712 12.13 -30.17 -0.03
CA ARG A 712 10.71 -30.24 0.36
C ARG A 712 9.95 -29.03 -0.15
N THR A 713 8.64 -29.19 -0.34
CA THR A 713 7.78 -28.04 -0.66
C THR A 713 7.70 -27.07 0.51
N ASP A 714 7.49 -25.80 0.23
CA ASP A 714 7.28 -24.79 1.29
C ASP A 714 6.13 -25.21 2.23
N PHE A 715 5.07 -25.82 1.67
CA PHE A 715 3.95 -26.33 2.45
C PHE A 715 4.39 -27.36 3.48
N GLU A 716 5.18 -28.37 3.08
CA GLU A 716 5.70 -29.42 3.97
C GLU A 716 6.64 -28.86 5.04
N VAL A 717 7.44 -27.85 4.70
CA VAL A 717 8.35 -27.18 5.66
C VAL A 717 7.55 -26.56 6.78
N PHE A 718 6.56 -25.72 6.46
CA PHE A 718 5.76 -25.04 7.48
C PHE A 718 4.79 -25.95 8.21
N GLN A 719 4.25 -26.97 7.56
CA GLN A 719 3.47 -28.02 8.21
C GLN A 719 4.29 -28.77 9.27
N THR A 720 5.53 -29.13 8.91
CA THR A 720 6.48 -29.78 9.84
C THR A 720 6.78 -28.88 11.03
N LEU A 721 7.03 -27.59 10.77
CA LEU A 721 7.30 -26.59 11.83
C LEU A 721 6.10 -26.41 12.75
N ALA A 722 4.89 -26.31 12.21
CA ALA A 722 3.65 -26.19 12.99
C ALA A 722 3.46 -27.39 13.94
N ARG A 723 3.70 -28.60 13.44
CA ARG A 723 3.62 -29.83 14.22
C ARG A 723 4.71 -29.90 15.30
N LEU A 724 5.93 -29.42 15.01
CA LEU A 724 7.04 -29.39 15.96
C LEU A 724 6.79 -28.39 17.09
N VAL A 725 6.38 -27.17 16.77
CA VAL A 725 6.03 -26.16 17.77
C VAL A 725 4.91 -26.69 18.68
N GLY A 726 3.86 -27.30 18.12
CA GLY A 726 2.78 -27.91 18.90
C GLY A 726 3.26 -29.01 19.85
N ARG A 727 4.26 -29.81 19.45
CA ARG A 727 4.84 -30.87 20.29
C ARG A 727 5.78 -30.34 21.38
N MET A 728 6.47 -29.21 21.11
CA MET A 728 7.40 -28.59 22.07
C MET A 728 6.72 -27.64 23.04
N ALA A 729 5.52 -27.16 22.70
CA ALA A 729 4.76 -26.23 23.54
C ALA A 729 4.46 -26.72 24.97
N PRO A 730 4.06 -28.00 25.19
CA PRO A 730 3.79 -28.50 26.57
C PRO A 730 5.00 -28.33 27.48
N GLY A 731 4.80 -27.70 28.63
CA GLY A 731 5.85 -27.39 29.61
C GLY A 731 6.58 -26.07 29.40
N HIS A 732 6.46 -25.47 28.21
CA HIS A 732 7.03 -24.17 27.91
C HIS A 732 5.99 -23.09 27.67
N LEU A 733 4.89 -23.43 26.99
CA LEU A 733 3.82 -22.52 26.61
C LEU A 733 2.47 -23.09 27.04
N ASP A 734 1.79 -22.36 27.91
CA ASP A 734 0.38 -22.58 28.22
C ASP A 734 -0.50 -21.80 27.23
N THR A 735 -1.83 -22.00 27.30
CA THR A 735 -2.77 -21.12 26.58
C THR A 735 -2.58 -19.68 27.05
N GLN A 736 -2.35 -18.76 26.10
CA GLN A 736 -2.03 -17.36 26.39
C GLN A 736 -3.01 -16.42 25.70
N THR A 737 -3.28 -15.29 26.34
CA THR A 737 -4.00 -14.17 25.72
C THR A 737 -3.00 -13.26 25.02
N ASP A 738 -3.03 -13.22 23.69
CA ASP A 738 -2.22 -12.36 22.84
C ASP A 738 -2.99 -11.07 22.54
N VAL A 739 -2.45 -9.91 22.93
CA VAL A 739 -3.07 -8.60 22.68
C VAL A 739 -2.57 -8.07 21.34
N VAL A 740 -3.42 -8.12 20.32
CA VAL A 740 -3.11 -7.66 18.97
C VAL A 740 -3.53 -6.21 18.79
N ALA A 741 -2.56 -5.35 18.47
CA ALA A 741 -2.82 -3.99 18.08
C ALA A 741 -3.15 -3.94 16.58
N VAL A 742 -4.27 -3.33 16.23
CA VAL A 742 -4.77 -3.25 14.84
C VAL A 742 -4.85 -1.80 14.43
N PRO A 743 -4.27 -1.43 13.27
CA PRO A 743 -4.43 -0.10 12.73
C PRO A 743 -5.89 0.24 12.49
N LEU A 744 -6.23 1.52 12.51
CA LEU A 744 -7.55 2.02 12.18
C LEU A 744 -7.77 1.90 10.65
N GLY A 745 -8.93 1.37 10.25
CA GLY A 745 -9.27 1.20 8.84
C GLY A 745 -9.96 2.43 8.29
N HIS A 746 -9.56 2.89 7.13
CA HIS A 746 -10.19 4.04 6.44
C HIS A 746 -11.48 3.64 5.71
N ASP A 747 -11.68 2.38 5.42
CA ASP A 747 -12.83 1.84 4.68
C ASP A 747 -13.81 1.05 5.55
N SER A 748 -13.86 1.36 6.83
CA SER A 748 -14.69 0.68 7.83
C SER A 748 -15.35 1.72 8.78
N PRO A 749 -16.21 1.31 9.71
CA PRO A 749 -16.74 2.23 10.72
C PRO A 749 -15.67 3.01 11.50
N ASP A 750 -14.43 2.50 11.55
CA ASP A 750 -13.32 3.22 12.15
C ASP A 750 -13.00 4.54 11.45
N ALA A 751 -13.23 4.63 10.13
CA ALA A 751 -13.04 5.86 9.38
C ALA A 751 -13.90 7.01 9.93
N MET A 752 -15.09 6.69 10.44
CA MET A 752 -16.02 7.65 11.04
C MET A 752 -15.59 8.15 12.42
N THR A 753 -14.72 7.41 13.10
CA THR A 753 -14.27 7.72 14.47
C THR A 753 -12.81 8.10 14.54
N MET A 754 -12.07 7.96 13.42
CA MET A 754 -10.67 8.29 13.32
C MET A 754 -10.48 9.80 13.48
N ALA A 755 -9.57 10.19 14.39
CA ALA A 755 -9.20 11.59 14.53
C ALA A 755 -8.50 12.06 13.25
N SER A 756 -9.08 13.02 12.56
CA SER A 756 -8.44 13.69 11.44
C SER A 756 -7.41 14.69 11.97
N GLY A 757 -6.24 14.75 11.31
CA GLY A 757 -5.22 15.73 11.61
C GLY A 757 -4.47 15.53 12.94
N VAL A 758 -4.02 16.64 13.52
CA VAL A 758 -3.22 16.63 14.74
C VAL A 758 -4.11 16.49 15.98
N VAL A 759 -3.83 15.47 16.78
CA VAL A 759 -4.43 15.32 18.12
C VAL A 759 -3.58 16.13 19.11
N PRO A 760 -4.14 17.16 19.79
CA PRO A 760 -3.37 18.07 20.64
C PRO A 760 -2.61 17.36 21.76
N GLU A 761 -3.22 16.31 22.34
CA GLU A 761 -2.62 15.47 23.36
C GLU A 761 -2.97 14.01 23.09
N GLN A 762 -2.06 13.14 23.47
CA GLN A 762 -2.29 11.70 23.33
C GLN A 762 -3.28 11.24 24.39
N THR A 763 -4.50 11.00 23.96
CA THR A 763 -5.57 10.60 24.87
C THR A 763 -5.59 9.09 25.13
N TRP A 764 -4.82 8.32 24.38
CA TRP A 764 -4.72 6.86 24.46
C TRP A 764 -6.09 6.16 24.54
N THR A 765 -6.96 6.48 23.56
CA THR A 765 -8.27 5.84 23.43
C THR A 765 -8.21 4.79 22.31
N PRO A 766 -8.24 3.48 22.66
CA PRO A 766 -8.16 2.39 21.68
C PRO A 766 -9.27 2.50 20.61
N GLY A 767 -8.91 2.36 19.36
CA GLY A 767 -9.82 2.44 18.23
C GLY A 767 -10.22 3.85 17.81
N LYS A 768 -9.65 4.90 18.44
CA LYS A 768 -9.91 6.32 18.11
C LYS A 768 -8.63 7.14 17.93
N THR A 769 -7.80 7.22 18.96
CA THR A 769 -6.55 8.00 18.96
C THR A 769 -5.30 7.14 19.03
N MET A 770 -5.48 5.84 19.05
CA MET A 770 -4.45 4.80 19.04
C MET A 770 -5.03 3.53 18.38
N PRO A 771 -4.19 2.51 18.05
CA PRO A 771 -4.68 1.26 17.48
C PRO A 771 -5.79 0.60 18.29
N LYS A 772 -6.65 -0.16 17.64
CA LYS A 772 -7.54 -1.09 18.33
C LYS A 772 -6.72 -2.18 19.01
N LEU A 773 -7.20 -2.65 20.15
CA LEU A 773 -6.57 -3.72 20.91
C LEU A 773 -7.54 -4.90 21.04
N VAL A 774 -7.17 -6.01 20.41
CA VAL A 774 -8.01 -7.21 20.33
C VAL A 774 -7.31 -8.36 21.03
N PRO A 775 -7.89 -8.94 22.11
CA PRO A 775 -7.35 -10.14 22.75
C PRO A 775 -7.66 -11.38 21.91
N ILE A 776 -6.66 -12.21 21.68
CA ILE A 776 -6.79 -13.50 21.00
C ILE A 776 -6.23 -14.60 21.90
N GLU A 777 -7.01 -15.65 22.15
CA GLU A 777 -6.51 -16.84 22.87
C GLU A 777 -5.71 -17.72 21.92
N ARG A 778 -4.51 -18.10 22.35
CA ARG A 778 -3.61 -18.97 21.61
C ARG A 778 -3.25 -20.20 22.44
N ASP A 779 -3.75 -21.34 22.00
CA ASP A 779 -3.30 -22.65 22.46
C ASP A 779 -2.23 -23.18 21.49
N TYR A 780 -0.98 -23.09 21.91
CA TYR A 780 0.16 -23.46 21.10
C TYR A 780 0.28 -24.99 20.91
N THR A 781 -0.31 -25.80 21.77
CA THR A 781 -0.32 -27.27 21.63
C THR A 781 -1.11 -27.73 20.40
N GLN A 782 -2.03 -26.88 19.92
CA GLN A 782 -2.94 -27.19 18.81
C GLN A 782 -2.49 -26.62 17.46
N VAL A 783 -1.33 -25.95 17.37
CA VAL A 783 -0.89 -25.25 16.14
C VAL A 783 -0.80 -26.21 14.95
N GLY A 784 -0.28 -27.42 15.11
CA GLY A 784 -0.20 -28.40 14.03
C GLY A 784 -1.57 -28.84 13.51
N TYR A 785 -2.53 -29.06 14.39
CA TYR A 785 -3.91 -29.39 14.00
C TYR A 785 -4.61 -28.20 13.31
N LYS A 786 -4.42 -26.98 13.83
CA LYS A 786 -4.96 -25.76 13.22
C LYS A 786 -4.36 -25.47 11.83
N PHE A 787 -3.12 -25.88 11.61
CA PHE A 787 -2.49 -25.74 10.28
C PHE A 787 -3.16 -26.66 9.25
N ASP A 788 -3.40 -27.92 9.61
CA ASP A 788 -3.92 -28.98 8.73
C ASP A 788 -5.42 -28.94 8.50
N ARG A 789 -6.17 -28.16 9.29
CA ARG A 789 -7.64 -28.17 9.33
C ARG A 789 -8.19 -26.75 9.18
N MET A 790 -9.33 -26.62 8.52
CA MET A 790 -10.07 -25.36 8.50
C MET A 790 -10.62 -25.04 9.88
N GLY A 791 -10.59 -23.77 10.26
CA GLY A 791 -11.10 -23.31 11.54
C GLY A 791 -12.62 -23.09 11.53
N PRO A 792 -13.25 -23.08 12.72
CA PRO A 792 -14.70 -22.97 12.88
C PRO A 792 -15.26 -21.56 12.66
N LEU A 793 -14.43 -20.52 12.53
CA LEU A 793 -14.92 -19.14 12.36
C LEU A 793 -15.61 -18.93 11.01
N LEU A 794 -15.16 -19.58 9.92
CA LEU A 794 -15.77 -19.39 8.61
C LEU A 794 -17.24 -19.82 8.58
N PRO A 795 -17.63 -21.05 8.97
CA PRO A 795 -19.03 -21.42 8.98
C PRO A 795 -19.87 -20.68 10.03
N LYS A 796 -19.27 -20.23 11.12
CA LYS A 796 -19.99 -19.53 12.23
C LYS A 796 -20.19 -18.05 11.98
N ALA A 797 -19.15 -17.36 11.50
CA ALA A 797 -19.12 -15.90 11.36
C ALA A 797 -19.14 -15.42 9.90
N GLY A 798 -19.07 -16.35 8.94
CA GLY A 798 -18.98 -16.02 7.52
C GLY A 798 -17.67 -15.33 7.15
N LEU A 799 -17.66 -14.75 5.95
CA LEU A 799 -16.62 -13.88 5.44
C LEU A 799 -17.15 -12.45 5.35
N ALA A 800 -16.27 -11.49 5.57
CA ALA A 800 -16.57 -10.09 5.29
C ALA A 800 -15.41 -9.50 4.47
N SER A 801 -15.75 -8.76 3.43
CA SER A 801 -14.77 -8.05 2.60
C SER A 801 -15.37 -6.74 2.12
N LYS A 802 -14.65 -5.64 2.32
CA LYS A 802 -15.05 -4.30 1.86
C LYS A 802 -16.49 -3.90 2.22
N GLY A 803 -16.93 -4.28 3.43
CA GLY A 803 -18.28 -3.99 3.92
C GLY A 803 -19.38 -4.93 3.41
N VAL A 804 -19.05 -5.99 2.69
CA VAL A 804 -19.99 -7.06 2.28
C VAL A 804 -19.77 -8.27 3.16
N ALA A 805 -20.85 -8.75 3.78
CA ALA A 805 -20.87 -10.01 4.53
C ALA A 805 -21.37 -11.16 3.64
N TYR A 806 -20.70 -12.30 3.71
CA TYR A 806 -21.02 -13.49 2.92
C TYR A 806 -21.42 -14.65 3.83
N ASN A 807 -22.52 -15.30 3.50
CA ASN A 807 -22.85 -16.61 4.05
C ASN A 807 -22.08 -17.68 3.25
N VAL A 808 -21.25 -18.43 3.95
CA VAL A 808 -20.35 -19.42 3.33
C VAL A 808 -20.70 -20.86 3.70
N GLN A 809 -21.89 -21.11 4.24
CA GLN A 809 -22.28 -22.47 4.70
C GLN A 809 -22.28 -23.50 3.56
N GLU A 810 -22.81 -23.12 2.40
CA GLU A 810 -22.80 -24.00 1.21
C GLU A 810 -21.35 -24.31 0.77
N ALA A 811 -20.50 -23.28 0.69
CA ALA A 811 -19.10 -23.44 0.33
C ALA A 811 -18.34 -24.32 1.33
N TYR A 812 -18.69 -24.23 2.62
CA TYR A 812 -18.14 -25.08 3.68
C TYR A 812 -18.49 -26.55 3.50
N GLU A 813 -19.77 -26.87 3.24
CA GLU A 813 -20.19 -28.25 3.01
C GLU A 813 -19.51 -28.83 1.76
N GLN A 814 -19.53 -28.11 0.67
CA GLN A 814 -18.88 -28.50 -0.58
C GLN A 814 -17.36 -28.72 -0.44
N LEU A 815 -16.69 -27.88 0.36
CA LEU A 815 -15.26 -28.06 0.64
C LEU A 815 -15.03 -29.35 1.45
N GLY A 816 -15.89 -29.65 2.42
CA GLY A 816 -15.83 -30.88 3.20
C GLY A 816 -15.97 -32.14 2.33
N ASP A 817 -16.89 -32.12 1.35
CA ASP A 817 -17.07 -33.21 0.39
C ASP A 817 -15.85 -33.36 -0.56
N LEU A 818 -15.25 -32.24 -0.98
CA LEU A 818 -14.14 -32.24 -1.91
C LEU A 818 -12.81 -32.65 -1.23
N ASN A 819 -12.52 -32.10 -0.07
CA ASN A 819 -11.23 -32.27 0.60
C ASN A 819 -11.22 -33.42 1.63
N GLY A 820 -12.41 -33.92 2.05
CA GLY A 820 -12.56 -34.77 3.22
C GLY A 820 -12.56 -33.94 4.53
N ARG A 821 -12.98 -34.60 5.60
CA ARG A 821 -13.10 -33.99 6.93
C ARG A 821 -12.11 -34.58 7.93
N ALA A 822 -11.68 -33.78 8.87
CA ALA A 822 -10.79 -34.19 9.95
C ALA A 822 -11.49 -35.24 10.86
N PRO A 823 -10.74 -36.20 11.43
CA PRO A 823 -11.29 -37.17 12.37
C PRO A 823 -11.84 -36.47 13.62
N MET A 824 -12.79 -37.14 14.29
CA MET A 824 -13.31 -36.74 15.60
C MET A 824 -12.35 -37.26 16.68
N ASP A 825 -11.25 -36.51 16.90
CA ASP A 825 -10.12 -36.95 17.74
C ASP A 825 -9.88 -36.07 18.96
N GLY A 826 -10.81 -35.14 19.26
CA GLY A 826 -10.72 -34.20 20.37
C GLY A 826 -9.76 -33.03 20.16
N ASN A 827 -9.12 -32.93 19.01
CA ASN A 827 -8.19 -31.83 18.69
C ASN A 827 -8.89 -30.69 17.95
N ALA A 828 -8.20 -29.55 17.89
CA ALA A 828 -8.74 -28.38 17.20
C ALA A 828 -9.14 -28.71 15.75
N GLY A 829 -10.36 -28.29 15.35
CA GLY A 829 -10.90 -28.53 14.02
C GLY A 829 -11.35 -29.96 13.73
N GLU A 830 -11.70 -30.75 14.75
CA GLU A 830 -12.34 -32.05 14.53
C GLU A 830 -13.62 -31.89 13.69
N GLY A 831 -13.84 -32.80 12.73
CA GLY A 831 -14.98 -32.75 11.80
C GLY A 831 -14.94 -31.64 10.76
N MET A 832 -13.98 -30.71 10.81
CA MET A 832 -13.83 -29.63 9.85
C MET A 832 -13.17 -30.12 8.54
N PRO A 833 -13.37 -29.43 7.40
CA PRO A 833 -12.66 -29.73 6.17
C PRO A 833 -11.14 -29.72 6.34
N LEU A 834 -10.47 -30.64 5.65
CA LEU A 834 -9.02 -30.73 5.64
C LEU A 834 -8.38 -29.69 4.70
N CYS A 835 -7.24 -29.15 5.11
CA CYS A 835 -6.33 -28.35 4.28
C CYS A 835 -4.87 -28.78 4.47
N ASP A 836 -4.65 -30.06 4.71
CA ASP A 836 -3.39 -30.73 5.06
C ASP A 836 -2.45 -31.02 3.88
N THR A 837 -2.85 -30.61 2.67
CA THR A 837 -2.01 -30.64 1.45
C THR A 837 -2.17 -29.33 0.67
N ALA A 838 -1.18 -29.03 -0.18
CA ALA A 838 -1.22 -27.84 -1.02
C ALA A 838 -2.48 -27.79 -1.93
N ILE A 839 -2.90 -28.94 -2.48
CA ILE A 839 -4.12 -29.06 -3.31
C ILE A 839 -5.38 -28.73 -2.48
N LYS A 840 -5.47 -29.26 -1.27
CA LYS A 840 -6.64 -29.01 -0.40
C LYS A 840 -6.68 -27.57 0.09
N ALA A 841 -5.52 -26.96 0.37
CA ALA A 841 -5.41 -25.54 0.68
C ALA A 841 -5.81 -24.67 -0.52
N ALA A 842 -5.41 -25.04 -1.74
CA ALA A 842 -5.84 -24.39 -2.98
C ALA A 842 -7.35 -24.45 -3.17
N ASN A 843 -7.97 -25.62 -2.97
CA ASN A 843 -9.42 -25.76 -3.02
C ASN A 843 -10.13 -24.87 -1.99
N MET A 844 -9.58 -24.71 -0.80
CA MET A 844 -10.11 -23.77 0.20
C MET A 844 -10.06 -22.34 -0.33
N ALA A 845 -8.93 -21.89 -0.88
CA ALA A 845 -8.78 -20.55 -1.46
C ALA A 845 -9.80 -20.30 -2.59
N LEU A 846 -9.97 -21.25 -3.50
CA LEU A 846 -10.88 -21.15 -4.64
C LEU A 846 -12.35 -21.19 -4.20
N ARG A 847 -12.71 -22.04 -3.23
CA ARG A 847 -14.10 -22.25 -2.81
C ARG A 847 -14.68 -21.05 -2.04
N PHE A 848 -13.86 -20.33 -1.26
CA PHE A 848 -14.29 -19.20 -0.45
C PHE A 848 -14.06 -17.82 -1.10
N SER A 849 -13.92 -17.76 -2.42
CA SER A 849 -13.72 -16.51 -3.15
C SER A 849 -14.79 -16.28 -4.20
N GLY A 850 -15.37 -15.09 -4.24
CA GLY A 850 -16.36 -14.72 -5.25
C GLY A 850 -15.82 -14.72 -6.68
N THR A 851 -14.51 -14.51 -6.87
CA THR A 851 -13.88 -14.56 -8.20
C THR A 851 -13.75 -15.98 -8.77
N THR A 852 -13.94 -17.01 -7.96
CA THR A 852 -13.83 -18.43 -8.36
C THR A 852 -15.01 -19.28 -7.92
N ASN A 853 -15.98 -18.68 -7.23
CA ASN A 853 -17.25 -19.32 -6.83
C ASN A 853 -18.40 -18.36 -7.16
N GLY A 854 -19.19 -18.71 -8.19
CA GLY A 854 -20.26 -17.88 -8.72
C GLY A 854 -21.36 -17.58 -7.71
N SER A 855 -21.73 -18.53 -6.86
CA SER A 855 -22.78 -18.29 -5.85
C SER A 855 -22.36 -17.22 -4.84
N LEU A 856 -21.08 -17.17 -4.46
CA LEU A 856 -20.54 -16.09 -3.61
C LEU A 856 -20.47 -14.76 -4.36
N ALA A 857 -20.09 -14.77 -5.64
CA ALA A 857 -20.07 -13.55 -6.46
C ALA A 857 -21.46 -12.91 -6.53
N VAL A 858 -22.50 -13.70 -6.88
CA VAL A 858 -23.89 -13.23 -6.95
C VAL A 858 -24.37 -12.71 -5.59
N GLN A 859 -24.07 -13.43 -4.50
CA GLN A 859 -24.41 -12.99 -3.15
C GLN A 859 -23.79 -11.63 -2.82
N GLY A 860 -22.52 -11.44 -3.18
CA GLY A 860 -21.79 -10.17 -2.97
C GLY A 860 -22.46 -9.02 -3.72
N PHE A 861 -22.75 -9.20 -5.02
CA PHE A 861 -23.40 -8.15 -5.83
C PHE A 861 -24.82 -7.85 -5.36
N ARG A 862 -25.63 -8.86 -5.01
CA ARG A 862 -26.97 -8.63 -4.43
C ARG A 862 -26.93 -7.88 -3.09
N THR A 863 -25.89 -8.08 -2.30
CA THR A 863 -25.66 -7.30 -1.06
C THR A 863 -25.31 -5.84 -1.38
N LEU A 864 -24.44 -5.62 -2.38
CA LEU A 864 -24.10 -4.28 -2.85
C LEU A 864 -25.31 -3.56 -3.45
N GLU A 865 -26.16 -4.24 -4.24
CA GLU A 865 -27.40 -3.66 -4.78
C GLU A 865 -28.30 -3.05 -3.71
N LYS A 866 -28.43 -3.72 -2.56
CA LYS A 866 -29.24 -3.21 -1.43
C LYS A 866 -28.66 -1.93 -0.84
N ARG A 867 -27.35 -1.77 -0.84
CA ARG A 867 -26.66 -0.58 -0.31
C ARG A 867 -26.61 0.56 -1.32
N VAL A 868 -26.36 0.21 -2.58
CA VAL A 868 -26.17 1.16 -3.70
C VAL A 868 -27.51 1.59 -4.30
N GLY A 869 -28.50 0.70 -4.35
CA GLY A 869 -29.78 0.95 -4.99
C GLY A 869 -29.77 0.77 -6.52
N ASN A 870 -28.64 0.36 -7.11
CA ASN A 870 -28.49 0.09 -8.54
C ASN A 870 -28.25 -1.40 -8.79
N GLU A 871 -28.68 -1.93 -9.95
CA GLU A 871 -28.45 -3.32 -10.35
C GLU A 871 -26.95 -3.60 -10.56
N MET A 872 -26.49 -4.73 -10.02
CA MET A 872 -25.09 -5.18 -10.13
C MET A 872 -24.97 -6.70 -10.27
N ALA A 873 -25.96 -7.47 -9.83
CA ALA A 873 -25.89 -8.94 -9.81
C ALA A 873 -25.74 -9.53 -11.22
N PHE A 874 -26.23 -8.83 -12.27
CA PHE A 874 -26.07 -9.22 -13.66
C PHE A 874 -24.60 -9.45 -14.07
N LEU A 875 -23.66 -8.86 -13.36
CA LEU A 875 -22.22 -9.05 -13.58
C LEU A 875 -21.77 -10.49 -13.32
N ALA A 876 -22.49 -11.25 -12.49
CA ALA A 876 -22.10 -12.61 -12.10
C ALA A 876 -23.20 -13.66 -12.28
N GLU A 877 -24.46 -13.30 -12.49
CA GLU A 877 -25.59 -14.24 -12.54
C GLU A 877 -25.42 -15.35 -13.60
N GLY A 878 -24.79 -15.04 -14.73
CA GLY A 878 -24.48 -16.05 -15.76
C GLY A 878 -23.51 -17.14 -15.32
N ASP A 879 -22.76 -16.92 -14.21
CA ASP A 879 -21.77 -17.85 -13.65
C ASP A 879 -22.14 -18.37 -12.25
N GLU A 880 -23.38 -18.22 -11.79
CA GLU A 880 -23.78 -18.59 -10.41
C GLU A 880 -23.42 -20.04 -10.07
N GLU A 881 -23.54 -20.94 -11.03
CA GLU A 881 -23.22 -22.37 -10.86
C GLU A 881 -21.72 -22.69 -11.04
N LYS A 882 -20.93 -21.76 -11.53
CA LYS A 882 -19.50 -21.97 -11.79
C LYS A 882 -18.71 -22.02 -10.48
N LYS A 883 -18.00 -23.11 -10.26
CA LYS A 883 -17.18 -23.35 -9.06
C LYS A 883 -15.84 -23.95 -9.48
N ILE A 884 -14.81 -23.11 -9.52
CA ILE A 884 -13.47 -23.52 -9.95
C ILE A 884 -12.80 -24.33 -8.84
N THR A 885 -12.21 -25.48 -9.20
CA THR A 885 -11.38 -26.31 -8.32
C THR A 885 -9.93 -26.31 -8.80
N TYR A 886 -9.01 -26.82 -7.96
CA TYR A 886 -7.62 -27.01 -8.36
C TYR A 886 -7.52 -27.88 -9.62
N GLN A 887 -8.29 -29.00 -9.69
CA GLN A 887 -8.29 -29.88 -10.84
C GLN A 887 -8.71 -29.19 -12.14
N ASP A 888 -9.62 -28.22 -12.08
CA ASP A 888 -10.00 -27.44 -13.26
C ASP A 888 -8.85 -26.60 -13.79
N THR A 889 -8.01 -26.06 -12.89
CA THR A 889 -6.81 -25.27 -13.28
C THR A 889 -5.69 -26.14 -13.84
N VAL A 890 -5.61 -27.41 -13.45
CA VAL A 890 -4.69 -28.41 -14.04
C VAL A 890 -5.04 -28.69 -15.49
N LEU A 891 -6.32 -28.79 -15.82
CA LEU A 891 -6.78 -29.07 -17.18
C LEU A 891 -6.47 -27.91 -18.14
N GLN A 892 -6.72 -26.67 -17.69
CA GLN A 892 -6.39 -25.44 -18.42
C GLN A 892 -6.53 -24.23 -17.50
N PRO A 893 -5.93 -23.07 -17.83
CA PRO A 893 -6.22 -21.81 -17.16
C PRO A 893 -7.73 -21.50 -17.16
N ARG A 894 -8.24 -20.97 -16.06
CA ARG A 894 -9.66 -20.65 -15.87
C ARG A 894 -9.88 -19.17 -15.70
N SER A 895 -10.73 -18.58 -16.55
CA SER A 895 -11.16 -17.21 -16.36
C SER A 895 -11.95 -17.07 -15.05
N VAL A 896 -11.69 -15.98 -14.33
CA VAL A 896 -12.43 -15.67 -13.09
C VAL A 896 -13.86 -15.24 -13.40
N ILE A 897 -14.74 -15.36 -12.40
CA ILE A 897 -16.10 -14.84 -12.46
C ILE A 897 -16.05 -13.33 -12.76
N THR A 898 -17.00 -12.82 -13.53
CA THR A 898 -17.09 -11.41 -13.99
C THR A 898 -16.08 -10.98 -15.05
N SER A 899 -15.26 -11.89 -15.54
CA SER A 899 -14.33 -11.62 -16.64
C SER A 899 -14.80 -12.27 -17.95
N PRO A 900 -14.50 -11.69 -19.13
CA PRO A 900 -14.65 -12.36 -20.41
C PRO A 900 -13.84 -13.67 -20.46
N GLU A 901 -14.26 -14.61 -21.28
CA GLU A 901 -13.49 -15.85 -21.53
C GLU A 901 -12.17 -15.56 -22.27
N TRP A 902 -12.15 -14.46 -23.03
CA TRP A 902 -10.99 -13.99 -23.77
C TRP A 902 -10.51 -12.67 -23.19
N SER A 903 -9.20 -12.59 -22.98
CA SER A 903 -8.55 -11.42 -22.43
C SER A 903 -8.76 -10.17 -23.31
N GLY A 904 -9.02 -9.03 -22.69
CA GLY A 904 -9.08 -7.71 -23.33
C GLY A 904 -10.26 -7.46 -24.26
N SER A 905 -11.17 -8.41 -24.40
CA SER A 905 -12.29 -8.29 -25.33
C SER A 905 -13.63 -8.50 -24.63
N GLU A 906 -14.66 -8.00 -25.26
CA GLU A 906 -16.04 -8.35 -24.92
C GLU A 906 -16.35 -9.74 -25.49
N HIS A 907 -16.85 -10.63 -24.66
CA HIS A 907 -17.30 -11.95 -25.07
C HIS A 907 -18.58 -12.33 -24.31
N GLY A 908 -19.60 -12.77 -25.06
CA GLY A 908 -20.87 -13.21 -24.45
C GLY A 908 -21.59 -12.12 -23.64
N GLY A 909 -21.45 -10.86 -24.03
CA GLY A 909 -22.01 -9.71 -23.32
C GLY A 909 -21.22 -9.30 -22.06
N ARG A 910 -20.04 -9.88 -21.85
CA ARG A 910 -19.13 -9.52 -20.75
C ARG A 910 -17.91 -8.81 -21.26
N ARG A 911 -17.49 -7.82 -20.51
CA ARG A 911 -16.24 -7.11 -20.71
C ARG A 911 -15.61 -6.83 -19.36
N TYR A 912 -14.30 -6.91 -19.31
CA TYR A 912 -13.53 -6.49 -18.16
C TYR A 912 -13.09 -5.04 -18.36
N SER A 913 -13.45 -4.17 -17.41
CA SER A 913 -12.99 -2.78 -17.36
C SER A 913 -12.76 -2.41 -15.91
N ALA A 914 -11.61 -1.81 -15.64
CA ALA A 914 -11.32 -1.33 -14.30
C ALA A 914 -12.41 -0.35 -13.85
N PHE A 915 -12.87 -0.50 -12.62
CA PHE A 915 -13.93 0.32 -12.00
C PHE A 915 -15.31 0.23 -12.69
N VAL A 916 -15.62 -0.85 -13.40
CA VAL A 916 -16.94 -1.05 -13.99
C VAL A 916 -18.07 -0.89 -12.94
N GLN A 917 -17.89 -1.42 -11.75
CA GLN A 917 -18.84 -1.26 -10.65
C GLN A 917 -19.06 0.21 -10.27
N ASN A 918 -18.03 1.03 -10.36
CA ASN A 918 -18.04 2.44 -9.97
C ASN A 918 -18.63 3.32 -11.09
N VAL A 919 -18.16 3.17 -12.33
CA VAL A 919 -18.58 4.03 -13.44
C VAL A 919 -19.91 3.56 -14.06
N GLU A 920 -20.05 2.26 -14.36
CA GLU A 920 -21.28 1.75 -15.00
C GLU A 920 -22.40 1.53 -14.00
N CYS A 921 -22.12 0.90 -12.86
CA CYS A 921 -23.10 0.63 -11.81
C CYS A 921 -23.23 1.75 -10.76
N ARG A 922 -22.41 2.80 -10.86
CA ARG A 922 -22.45 4.00 -10.01
C ARG A 922 -22.27 3.72 -8.51
N LYS A 923 -21.46 2.72 -8.17
CA LYS A 923 -21.04 2.47 -6.80
C LYS A 923 -19.95 3.47 -6.41
N PRO A 924 -20.07 4.16 -5.27
CA PRO A 924 -19.02 5.09 -4.81
C PRO A 924 -17.69 4.40 -4.53
N TRP A 925 -16.62 5.16 -4.61
CA TRP A 925 -15.29 4.79 -4.08
C TRP A 925 -15.22 4.95 -2.56
N HIS A 926 -14.14 4.46 -1.97
CA HIS A 926 -13.93 4.47 -0.52
C HIS A 926 -13.26 5.77 -0.02
N THR A 927 -13.71 6.89 -0.53
CA THR A 927 -13.21 8.24 -0.20
C THR A 927 -14.24 9.04 0.57
N LEU A 928 -13.85 10.18 1.11
CA LEU A 928 -14.78 11.09 1.83
C LEU A 928 -15.95 11.51 0.94
N THR A 929 -15.68 11.90 -0.30
CA THR A 929 -16.72 12.32 -1.27
C THR A 929 -17.38 11.14 -1.97
N GLY A 930 -16.89 9.92 -1.78
CA GLY A 930 -17.29 8.73 -2.54
C GLY A 930 -16.81 8.73 -3.99
N ARG A 931 -15.89 9.60 -4.34
CA ARG A 931 -15.37 9.84 -5.69
C ARG A 931 -13.86 9.88 -5.71
N PRO A 932 -13.17 9.61 -6.82
CA PRO A 932 -11.75 9.91 -7.00
C PRO A 932 -11.44 11.35 -6.59
N GLN A 933 -10.38 11.52 -5.84
CA GLN A 933 -10.05 12.80 -5.21
C GLN A 933 -8.91 13.52 -5.94
N PHE A 934 -9.15 14.74 -6.39
CA PHE A 934 -8.10 15.71 -6.69
C PHE A 934 -7.65 16.39 -5.39
N TYR A 935 -8.58 16.65 -4.47
CA TYR A 935 -8.34 17.38 -3.24
C TYR A 935 -8.46 16.49 -2.00
N VAL A 936 -7.39 16.42 -1.19
CA VAL A 936 -7.37 15.68 0.07
C VAL A 936 -7.24 16.68 1.21
N ASP A 937 -8.30 16.85 1.98
CA ASP A 937 -8.39 17.84 3.05
C ASP A 937 -7.89 17.38 4.41
N HIS A 938 -7.16 16.25 4.45
CA HIS A 938 -6.54 15.75 5.68
C HIS A 938 -5.46 16.74 6.16
N ASP A 939 -5.41 17.03 7.46
CA ASP A 939 -4.52 18.05 8.01
C ASP A 939 -3.05 17.82 7.65
N TRP A 940 -2.57 16.57 7.68
CA TRP A 940 -1.19 16.28 7.31
C TRP A 940 -0.90 16.51 5.83
N MET A 941 -1.84 16.20 4.93
CA MET A 941 -1.69 16.51 3.52
C MET A 941 -1.66 18.02 3.28
N MET A 942 -2.47 18.76 4.00
CA MET A 942 -2.48 20.23 3.96
C MET A 942 -1.19 20.81 4.56
N ASP A 943 -0.71 20.24 5.66
CA ASP A 943 0.54 20.64 6.31
C ASP A 943 1.79 20.35 5.45
N MET A 944 1.72 19.34 4.60
CA MET A 944 2.75 19.07 3.59
C MET A 944 2.57 19.88 2.30
N GLY A 945 1.48 20.65 2.16
CA GLY A 945 1.20 21.40 0.93
C GLY A 945 0.76 20.52 -0.23
N GLU A 946 0.27 19.32 0.05
CA GLU A 946 -0.05 18.25 -0.91
C GLU A 946 -1.56 17.97 -0.99
N ALA A 947 -2.41 18.90 -0.61
CA ALA A 947 -3.85 18.76 -0.75
C ALA A 947 -4.28 18.50 -2.21
N LEU A 948 -3.64 19.18 -3.18
CA LEU A 948 -3.75 18.92 -4.62
C LEU A 948 -2.53 18.14 -5.14
N PRO A 949 -2.67 17.41 -6.27
CA PRO A 949 -1.52 16.83 -6.97
C PRO A 949 -0.53 17.91 -7.39
N ILE A 950 0.69 17.85 -6.90
CA ILE A 950 1.69 18.90 -7.11
C ILE A 950 3.06 18.31 -7.47
N PHE A 951 3.78 18.98 -8.38
CA PHE A 951 5.17 18.65 -8.62
C PHE A 951 6.03 18.94 -7.39
N ARG A 952 6.75 17.92 -6.96
CA ARG A 952 7.84 18.05 -5.99
C ARG A 952 9.14 17.58 -6.66
N PRO A 953 10.18 18.40 -6.64
CA PRO A 953 11.47 17.99 -7.19
C PRO A 953 12.05 16.80 -6.43
N PRO A 954 12.88 15.99 -7.06
CA PRO A 954 13.60 14.92 -6.36
C PRO A 954 14.34 15.47 -5.14
N LEU A 955 14.34 14.68 -4.07
CA LEU A 955 15.06 15.06 -2.85
C LEU A 955 16.54 15.17 -3.16
N ASP A 956 17.08 16.34 -2.97
CA ASP A 956 18.51 16.61 -3.14
C ASP A 956 19.17 16.71 -1.76
N LEU A 957 19.86 15.64 -1.39
CA LEU A 957 20.55 15.57 -0.09
C LEU A 957 21.63 16.65 0.07
N ALA A 958 22.23 17.13 -1.02
CA ALA A 958 23.18 18.25 -0.94
C ALA A 958 22.49 19.56 -0.54
N HIS A 959 21.23 19.76 -0.92
CA HIS A 959 20.40 20.88 -0.45
C HIS A 959 20.02 20.74 1.04
N ILE A 960 19.79 19.53 1.49
CA ILE A 960 19.42 19.23 2.89
C ILE A 960 20.64 19.40 3.79
N TYR A 961 21.80 18.93 3.38
CA TYR A 961 23.03 18.92 4.19
C TYR A 961 23.99 20.10 3.89
N GLY A 962 23.66 21.00 3.01
CA GLY A 962 24.23 22.35 2.91
C GLY A 962 25.65 22.52 2.37
N GLU A 963 26.35 21.49 1.89
CA GLU A 963 27.78 21.63 1.62
C GLU A 963 28.23 21.56 0.15
N ARG A 964 27.42 21.12 -0.79
CA ARG A 964 27.78 21.20 -2.22
C ARG A 964 26.54 21.40 -3.10
N PRO A 965 26.52 22.42 -3.95
CA PRO A 965 25.55 22.40 -5.03
C PRO A 965 25.79 21.11 -5.82
N VAL A 966 24.74 20.28 -5.97
CA VAL A 966 24.76 19.23 -6.97
C VAL A 966 25.16 19.91 -8.27
N GLY A 967 26.27 19.47 -8.84
CA GLY A 967 26.89 20.18 -9.93
C GLY A 967 25.92 20.40 -11.06
N ASP A 968 26.15 21.44 -11.82
CA ASP A 968 25.40 21.74 -13.05
C ASP A 968 25.17 20.43 -13.79
N HIS A 969 23.92 20.06 -13.98
CA HIS A 969 23.51 18.79 -14.63
C HIS A 969 23.92 18.70 -16.11
N ARG A 970 24.59 19.71 -16.62
CA ARG A 970 25.13 19.74 -17.98
C ARG A 970 26.51 19.09 -18.00
N PRO A 971 26.82 18.26 -19.02
CA PRO A 971 28.15 17.69 -19.16
C PRO A 971 29.21 18.78 -19.09
N GLY A 972 30.24 18.54 -18.32
CA GLY A 972 31.16 19.47 -17.78
C GLY A 972 31.72 20.53 -18.69
N GLN A 973 32.02 21.67 -18.12
CA GLN A 973 32.79 22.69 -18.79
C GLN A 973 34.22 22.19 -19.05
N PRO A 974 34.90 22.62 -20.11
CA PRO A 974 36.28 22.22 -20.36
C PRO A 974 37.17 22.45 -19.13
N GLY A 975 37.81 21.36 -18.65
CA GLY A 975 38.68 21.39 -17.46
C GLY A 975 38.03 20.93 -16.15
N GLN A 976 36.79 20.57 -16.15
CA GLN A 976 36.11 19.98 -14.97
C GLN A 976 36.52 18.52 -14.80
N ALA A 977 37.06 18.16 -13.63
CA ALA A 977 37.53 16.82 -13.30
C ALA A 977 36.47 15.92 -12.66
N GLU A 978 35.35 16.49 -12.19
CA GLU A 978 34.28 15.77 -11.51
C GLU A 978 32.94 15.99 -12.23
N VAL A 979 32.16 14.92 -12.35
CA VAL A 979 30.80 14.95 -12.90
C VAL A 979 29.85 14.38 -11.85
N ALA A 980 28.86 15.15 -11.44
CA ALA A 980 27.78 14.63 -10.62
C ALA A 980 26.83 13.79 -11.49
N VAL A 981 26.58 12.56 -11.09
CA VAL A 981 25.65 11.66 -11.75
C VAL A 981 24.55 11.20 -10.79
N ARG A 982 23.30 11.15 -11.27
CA ARG A 982 22.25 10.47 -10.55
C ARG A 982 22.41 8.97 -10.75
N TYR A 983 22.59 8.27 -9.63
CA TYR A 983 22.59 6.82 -9.67
C TYR A 983 21.16 6.31 -9.57
N LEU A 984 20.72 5.59 -10.60
CA LEU A 984 19.44 4.90 -10.59
C LEU A 984 19.70 3.43 -10.30
N THR A 985 19.11 2.92 -9.23
CA THR A 985 19.11 1.49 -9.01
C THR A 985 18.16 0.83 -10.00
N ILE A 986 18.69 0.04 -10.89
CA ILE A 986 17.88 -0.85 -11.72
C ILE A 986 17.34 -1.94 -10.81
N HIS A 987 16.03 -1.97 -10.64
CA HIS A 987 15.40 -3.09 -9.96
C HIS A 987 15.46 -4.32 -10.88
N ASN A 988 16.44 -5.16 -10.64
CA ASN A 988 16.54 -6.44 -11.32
C ASN A 988 15.89 -7.51 -10.44
N LYS A 989 14.78 -8.05 -10.89
CA LYS A 989 14.02 -9.09 -10.19
C LYS A 989 14.67 -10.48 -10.25
N TRP A 990 15.86 -10.58 -10.81
CA TRP A 990 16.57 -11.86 -11.03
C TRP A 990 17.78 -12.06 -10.13
#